data_482f2cf0230b7017f6918e5321446ced
#
_entry.id   482f2cf0230b7017f6918e5321446ced
#
_cell.length_a   1.000
_cell.length_b   1.000
_cell.length_c   1.000
_cell.angle_alpha   90.00
_cell.angle_beta   90.00
_cell.angle_gamma   90.00
#
_symmetry.space_group_name_H-M   'P 1'
#
loop_
_entity.id
_entity.type
_entity.pdbx_description
1 polymer ?
#
loop_
_entity_poly.entity_id
_entity_poly.type
_entity_poly.pdbx_seq_one_letter_code
_entity_poly.pdbx_strand_id
1 'polypeptide(L)'
;MRKKNRNLRSSGGDEGGITSGLSSRHPFSIPKRNGFVSVGESCILKTNHFKPSTYCDNIYRYEVFMNYEFLSSGPSHATAISCGVKRAVMRKLCKMYRESHLRGRRPAYDGRNRLYASGPFSFESETFVITLQNEEDSLDYGQTPQRPTTVFSVTITYNAFLTGAIDSEEFIQACNTVLCESPIEGHFRVGRSFYRSSAMFHELGGGLKGCCGFYRSIQRSQMGLSLNIDTSYKAFIKPQLVIDFVAELLCRRISDGPINYIERLKIAKALHGIKVYVTHRGDVRKKYRISGLSSEGASKLSFPVGDHGTQKTVMQYFQEKHGYDIQHFVLPCLQVGNQQRPNYLPMEVCKIAEGQHYREQLNEEQLSALREVTCQRPIEKELAILQTSKLYNADPYTKEFGITFYNKLTTVEGRVLPPPYLKFLDRTGKNDVLVLPKVGKWDMWCKKMVNGGVVNTWACINFAWEVTDAHALNFCDELVLMCNVSGMDFRPEPVLPVAAYDPKSVARSLKKHHKRVMNILGPRRQKLDLLILILPDNNGTLYGDIKRILETDIGVVSQCCLAKHVFMPKKSILRMLPLKLMLRPEGEIRYLLVLWRGNSPVLVKYRLSYLALMLVIHILEKDVLVLPLQLLLLLKTGLRLPSMLD
;
A
#
# COMPACT_ATOMS: atom_id res chain seq x y z
N MET A 1 -25.33 11.83 -43.57
CA MET A 1 -24.70 12.10 -44.88
C MET A 1 -23.20 12.09 -44.66
N ARG A 2 -22.43 11.32 -45.20
CA ARG A 2 -22.04 10.54 -46.34
C ARG A 2 -21.02 9.48 -45.94
N LYS A 3 -21.33 8.23 -46.22
CA LYS A 3 -20.40 7.09 -46.27
C LYS A 3 -19.41 7.28 -47.42
N LYS A 4 -18.19 6.78 -47.29
CA LYS A 4 -17.39 6.31 -48.43
C LYS A 4 -16.66 5.02 -48.06
N ASN A 5 -17.20 3.92 -48.59
CA ASN A 5 -16.49 2.66 -48.82
C ASN A 5 -15.44 2.83 -49.91
N ARG A 6 -14.34 2.10 -49.84
CA ARG A 6 -13.63 1.62 -51.01
C ARG A 6 -13.08 0.21 -50.79
N ASN A 7 -13.49 -0.63 -51.72
CA ASN A 7 -13.24 -2.06 -51.87
C ASN A 7 -11.84 -2.37 -52.44
N LEU A 8 -11.35 -3.53 -52.05
CA LEU A 8 -10.77 -4.66 -52.78
C LEU A 8 -9.86 -4.43 -54.00
N ARG A 9 -8.66 -5.01 -53.93
CA ARG A 9 -8.17 -5.86 -55.03
C ARG A 9 -7.25 -6.96 -54.47
N SER A 10 -7.56 -8.19 -54.90
CA SER A 10 -6.89 -9.46 -54.72
C SER A 10 -5.77 -9.65 -55.75
N SER A 11 -4.69 -10.32 -55.37
CA SER A 11 -3.87 -11.25 -56.19
C SER A 11 -2.92 -11.96 -55.22
N GLY A 12 -3.00 -13.23 -54.96
CA GLY A 12 -2.52 -14.32 -55.72
C GLY A 12 -1.21 -14.87 -55.18
N GLY A 13 -1.23 -15.97 -54.39
CA GLY A 13 -0.30 -17.08 -54.39
C GLY A 13 1.09 -16.86 -53.73
N ASP A 14 1.33 -17.46 -52.54
CA ASP A 14 2.37 -18.47 -52.39
C ASP A 14 2.23 -19.18 -51.02
N GLU A 15 2.23 -20.50 -51.09
CA GLU A 15 2.23 -21.38 -49.92
C GLU A 15 3.67 -21.37 -49.32
N GLY A 16 3.81 -20.78 -48.17
CA GLY A 16 5.00 -20.84 -47.34
C GLY A 16 4.62 -21.09 -45.88
N GLY A 17 4.87 -22.30 -45.40
CA GLY A 17 4.53 -22.72 -44.03
C GLY A 17 5.10 -21.79 -42.98
N ILE A 18 4.21 -21.12 -42.27
CA ILE A 18 4.56 -20.35 -41.07
C ILE A 18 4.59 -21.32 -39.90
N THR A 19 5.79 -21.87 -39.64
CA THR A 19 6.11 -22.42 -38.33
C THR A 19 6.03 -21.27 -37.32
N SER A 20 5.05 -21.35 -36.44
CA SER A 20 4.90 -20.45 -35.27
C SER A 20 6.17 -20.54 -34.43
N GLY A 21 7.09 -19.63 -34.64
CA GLY A 21 8.22 -19.38 -33.77
C GLY A 21 7.75 -18.87 -32.43
N LEU A 22 7.50 -19.77 -31.48
CA LEU A 22 7.47 -19.44 -30.06
C LEU A 22 8.83 -18.78 -29.72
N SER A 23 8.81 -17.46 -29.61
CA SER A 23 9.94 -16.69 -29.10
C SER A 23 10.28 -17.24 -27.71
N SER A 24 11.34 -18.04 -27.63
CA SER A 24 11.96 -18.46 -26.39
C SER A 24 12.42 -17.20 -25.66
N ARG A 25 11.62 -16.74 -24.70
CA ARG A 25 12.07 -15.72 -23.76
C ARG A 25 13.30 -16.30 -23.05
N HIS A 26 14.46 -15.72 -23.31
CA HIS A 26 15.69 -16.07 -22.63
C HIS A 26 15.45 -16.06 -21.11
N PRO A 27 15.91 -17.08 -20.39
CA PRO A 27 15.78 -17.11 -18.94
C PRO A 27 16.44 -15.84 -18.37
N PHE A 28 15.72 -15.12 -17.53
CA PHE A 28 16.20 -13.93 -16.85
C PHE A 28 17.44 -14.33 -16.02
N SER A 29 18.64 -14.14 -16.56
CA SER A 29 19.85 -14.34 -15.77
C SER A 29 20.00 -13.19 -14.79
N ILE A 30 20.12 -13.51 -13.50
CA ILE A 30 20.46 -12.50 -12.49
C ILE A 30 21.80 -11.88 -12.89
N PRO A 31 21.92 -10.55 -13.01
CA PRO A 31 23.19 -9.92 -13.34
C PRO A 31 24.25 -10.36 -12.34
N LYS A 32 25.33 -10.94 -12.82
CA LYS A 32 26.47 -11.30 -11.96
C LYS A 32 27.10 -10.02 -11.42
N ARG A 33 27.33 -9.95 -10.12
CA ARG A 33 28.15 -8.89 -9.53
C ARG A 33 29.59 -9.01 -10.06
N ASN A 34 30.20 -7.89 -10.41
CA ASN A 34 31.61 -7.82 -10.76
C ASN A 34 32.51 -7.91 -9.50
N GLY A 35 32.36 -8.99 -8.73
CA GLY A 35 33.14 -9.22 -7.51
C GLY A 35 32.70 -8.42 -6.27
N PHE A 36 33.25 -8.77 -5.12
CA PHE A 36 33.10 -8.02 -3.89
C PHE A 36 34.08 -6.84 -3.87
N VAL A 37 33.63 -5.70 -3.36
CA VAL A 37 34.51 -4.54 -3.15
C VAL A 37 35.61 -4.93 -2.18
N SER A 38 36.87 -4.61 -2.50
CA SER A 38 38.03 -4.87 -1.62
C SER A 38 38.16 -3.85 -0.48
N VAL A 39 37.43 -2.72 -0.57
CA VAL A 39 37.49 -1.60 0.40
C VAL A 39 36.52 -1.84 1.55
N GLY A 40 36.91 -1.44 2.77
CA GLY A 40 36.08 -1.53 3.97
C GLY A 40 36.43 -2.72 4.86
N GLU A 41 35.91 -2.69 6.08
CA GLU A 41 36.10 -3.75 7.08
C GLU A 41 35.15 -4.92 6.81
N SER A 42 35.70 -6.14 6.79
CA SER A 42 34.92 -7.36 6.64
C SER A 42 34.10 -7.62 7.91
N CYS A 43 32.85 -7.99 7.73
CA CYS A 43 31.97 -8.39 8.82
C CYS A 43 31.05 -9.54 8.39
N ILE A 44 30.59 -10.33 9.35
CA ILE A 44 29.60 -11.40 9.12
C ILE A 44 28.25 -10.88 9.51
N LEU A 45 27.30 -10.97 8.57
CA LEU A 45 25.92 -10.53 8.74
C LEU A 45 24.98 -11.72 8.79
N LYS A 46 24.04 -11.72 9.74
CA LYS A 46 22.86 -12.57 9.69
C LYS A 46 21.79 -11.91 8.84
N THR A 47 21.16 -12.67 7.97
CA THR A 47 20.06 -12.19 7.12
C THR A 47 18.76 -12.88 7.51
N ASN A 48 17.63 -12.21 7.29
CA ASN A 48 16.30 -12.79 7.50
C ASN A 48 15.87 -13.73 6.36
N HIS A 49 16.84 -14.47 5.80
CA HIS A 49 16.67 -15.48 4.77
C HIS A 49 16.99 -16.86 5.30
N PHE A 50 16.18 -17.85 4.91
CA PHE A 50 16.36 -19.26 5.22
C PHE A 50 16.62 -20.02 3.94
N LYS A 51 17.71 -20.79 3.89
CA LYS A 51 18.00 -21.67 2.76
C LYS A 51 17.06 -22.87 2.81
N PRO A 52 16.53 -23.35 1.67
CA PRO A 52 15.82 -24.61 1.63
C PRO A 52 16.80 -25.75 1.92
N SER A 53 16.37 -26.70 2.73
CA SER A 53 17.05 -28.00 2.91
C SER A 53 16.58 -29.01 1.87
N THR A 54 15.28 -28.96 1.56
CA THR A 54 14.68 -29.72 0.45
C THR A 54 13.63 -28.86 -0.25
N TYR A 55 13.34 -29.15 -1.50
CA TYR A 55 12.23 -28.58 -2.25
C TYR A 55 11.70 -29.62 -3.25
N CYS A 56 10.44 -29.46 -3.63
CA CYS A 56 9.79 -30.36 -4.57
C CYS A 56 10.40 -30.17 -5.97
N ASP A 57 10.85 -31.25 -6.57
CA ASP A 57 11.35 -31.22 -7.94
C ASP A 57 10.23 -31.17 -8.99
N ASN A 58 9.02 -31.57 -8.58
CA ASN A 58 7.90 -31.83 -9.48
C ASN A 58 6.62 -31.20 -8.95
N ILE A 59 6.09 -30.20 -9.67
CA ILE A 59 4.80 -29.57 -9.34
C ILE A 59 3.88 -29.66 -10.55
N TYR A 60 2.69 -30.22 -10.34
CA TYR A 60 1.63 -30.28 -11.34
C TYR A 60 0.77 -29.03 -11.26
N ARG A 61 0.62 -28.32 -12.38
CA ARG A 61 -0.22 -27.14 -12.47
C ARG A 61 -1.52 -27.45 -13.17
N TYR A 62 -2.62 -27.02 -12.56
CA TYR A 62 -3.96 -27.12 -13.11
C TYR A 62 -4.55 -25.72 -13.26
N GLU A 63 -5.37 -25.53 -14.27
CA GLU A 63 -6.21 -24.35 -14.42
C GLU A 63 -7.58 -24.59 -13.82
N VAL A 64 -8.12 -23.55 -13.16
CA VAL A 64 -9.39 -23.61 -12.45
C VAL A 64 -10.32 -22.55 -13.01
N PHE A 65 -11.44 -22.99 -13.56
CA PHE A 65 -12.54 -22.14 -13.98
C PHE A 65 -13.71 -22.31 -13.02
N MET A 66 -14.26 -21.19 -12.53
CA MET A 66 -15.40 -21.19 -11.61
C MET A 66 -16.50 -20.29 -12.14
N ASN A 67 -17.70 -20.83 -12.24
CA ASN A 67 -18.91 -20.12 -12.64
C ASN A 67 -20.03 -20.36 -11.61
N TYR A 68 -21.00 -19.45 -11.58
CA TYR A 68 -22.26 -19.70 -10.90
C TYR A 68 -23.10 -20.69 -11.74
N GLU A 69 -23.67 -21.69 -11.10
CA GLU A 69 -24.64 -22.57 -11.73
C GLU A 69 -26.04 -22.01 -11.44
N PHE A 70 -26.67 -21.43 -12.46
CA PHE A 70 -28.02 -20.85 -12.32
C PHE A 70 -29.07 -21.92 -12.41
N LEU A 71 -29.91 -22.03 -11.39
CA LEU A 71 -31.07 -22.91 -11.35
C LEU A 71 -32.32 -22.33 -12.01
N SER A 72 -32.26 -21.14 -12.64
CA SER A 72 -33.43 -20.57 -13.36
C SER A 72 -33.04 -19.48 -14.36
N SER A 73 -33.77 -19.48 -15.47
CA SER A 73 -33.70 -18.63 -16.64
C SER A 73 -33.90 -17.13 -16.34
N GLY A 74 -32.80 -16.35 -16.41
CA GLY A 74 -32.85 -14.90 -16.49
C GLY A 74 -31.50 -14.36 -17.00
N PRO A 75 -31.45 -13.28 -17.81
CA PRO A 75 -30.22 -12.72 -18.30
C PRO A 75 -29.49 -12.05 -17.15
N SER A 76 -28.49 -12.74 -16.58
CA SER A 76 -27.69 -12.20 -15.49
C SER A 76 -26.35 -11.67 -16.02
N HIS A 77 -26.06 -10.43 -15.70
CA HIS A 77 -24.71 -9.89 -15.78
C HIS A 77 -23.78 -10.79 -14.95
N ALA A 78 -22.77 -11.37 -15.59
CA ALA A 78 -21.78 -12.24 -14.97
C ALA A 78 -21.00 -11.44 -13.89
N THR A 79 -21.47 -11.50 -12.67
CA THR A 79 -20.81 -10.86 -11.53
C THR A 79 -19.53 -11.65 -11.23
N ALA A 80 -18.37 -10.99 -11.26
CA ALA A 80 -17.10 -11.63 -11.01
C ALA A 80 -17.05 -12.23 -9.60
N ILE A 81 -16.76 -13.54 -9.48
CA ILE A 81 -16.65 -14.24 -8.20
C ILE A 81 -15.43 -13.69 -7.44
N SER A 82 -15.64 -13.24 -6.21
CA SER A 82 -14.54 -12.70 -5.38
C SER A 82 -13.52 -13.78 -5.00
N CYS A 83 -12.24 -13.39 -4.84
CA CYS A 83 -11.17 -14.30 -4.40
C CYS A 83 -11.49 -15.05 -3.09
N GLY A 84 -12.22 -14.41 -2.17
CA GLY A 84 -12.64 -15.04 -0.91
C GLY A 84 -13.59 -16.20 -1.14
N VAL A 85 -14.61 -15.99 -1.99
CA VAL A 85 -15.59 -17.03 -2.38
C VAL A 85 -14.88 -18.16 -3.13
N LYS A 86 -14.04 -17.84 -4.13
CA LYS A 86 -13.25 -18.85 -4.87
C LYS A 86 -12.44 -19.75 -3.95
N ARG A 87 -11.79 -19.19 -2.93
CA ARG A 87 -11.04 -19.96 -1.92
C ARG A 87 -11.95 -20.81 -1.04
N ALA A 88 -13.13 -20.31 -0.66
CA ALA A 88 -14.11 -21.08 0.12
C ALA A 88 -14.65 -22.27 -0.68
N VAL A 89 -15.00 -22.06 -1.96
CA VAL A 89 -15.43 -23.12 -2.89
C VAL A 89 -14.33 -24.18 -3.03
N MET A 90 -13.09 -23.75 -3.33
CA MET A 90 -11.96 -24.68 -3.52
C MET A 90 -11.66 -25.47 -2.25
N ARG A 91 -11.71 -24.82 -1.09
CA ARG A 91 -11.49 -25.50 0.22
C ARG A 91 -12.54 -26.57 0.48
N LYS A 92 -13.82 -26.28 0.15
CA LYS A 92 -14.89 -27.27 0.25
C LYS A 92 -14.70 -28.42 -0.74
N LEU A 93 -14.36 -28.11 -2.01
CA LEU A 93 -14.05 -29.11 -3.03
C LEU A 93 -12.91 -30.03 -2.57
N CYS A 94 -11.80 -29.48 -2.12
CA CYS A 94 -10.67 -30.27 -1.62
C CYS A 94 -11.04 -31.14 -0.42
N LYS A 95 -11.95 -30.69 0.47
CA LYS A 95 -12.44 -31.50 1.59
C LYS A 95 -13.31 -32.66 1.12
N MET A 96 -14.18 -32.43 0.14
CA MET A 96 -15.14 -33.45 -0.36
C MET A 96 -14.47 -34.51 -1.23
N TYR A 97 -13.57 -34.10 -2.11
CA TYR A 97 -13.02 -34.97 -3.16
C TYR A 97 -11.55 -35.35 -2.95
N ARG A 98 -11.01 -35.11 -1.75
CA ARG A 98 -9.60 -35.36 -1.43
C ARG A 98 -9.19 -36.80 -1.71
N GLU A 99 -9.90 -37.76 -1.18
CA GLU A 99 -9.52 -39.17 -1.26
C GLU A 99 -9.89 -39.79 -2.62
N SER A 100 -11.02 -39.38 -3.20
CA SER A 100 -11.53 -39.97 -4.47
C SER A 100 -10.80 -39.42 -5.71
N HIS A 101 -10.84 -38.11 -5.93
CA HIS A 101 -10.38 -37.49 -7.17
C HIS A 101 -8.98 -36.88 -7.07
N LEU A 102 -8.62 -36.37 -5.88
CA LEU A 102 -7.34 -35.72 -5.66
C LEU A 102 -6.25 -36.66 -5.12
N ARG A 103 -6.52 -37.98 -5.03
CA ARG A 103 -5.59 -39.03 -4.56
C ARG A 103 -4.97 -38.73 -3.20
N GLY A 104 -5.75 -38.24 -2.24
CA GLY A 104 -5.28 -37.89 -0.89
C GLY A 104 -4.48 -36.60 -0.79
N ARG A 105 -4.22 -35.91 -1.91
CA ARG A 105 -3.33 -34.74 -1.98
C ARG A 105 -3.95 -33.48 -1.40
N ARG A 106 -3.07 -32.55 -1.01
CA ARG A 106 -3.45 -31.19 -0.53
C ARG A 106 -2.97 -30.15 -1.54
N PRO A 107 -3.77 -29.82 -2.57
CA PRO A 107 -3.35 -28.84 -3.55
C PRO A 107 -3.37 -27.41 -2.99
N ALA A 108 -2.49 -26.56 -3.51
CA ALA A 108 -2.39 -25.16 -3.16
C ALA A 108 -3.04 -24.29 -4.25
N TYR A 109 -3.97 -23.40 -3.85
CA TYR A 109 -4.75 -22.56 -4.77
C TYR A 109 -4.37 -21.07 -4.66
N ASP A 110 -4.08 -20.42 -5.78
CA ASP A 110 -3.70 -19.00 -5.79
C ASP A 110 -4.85 -18.03 -5.47
N GLY A 111 -6.10 -18.52 -5.48
CA GLY A 111 -7.32 -17.73 -5.28
C GLY A 111 -7.84 -17.08 -6.57
N ARG A 112 -7.23 -17.36 -7.72
CA ARG A 112 -7.64 -16.83 -9.02
C ARG A 112 -8.04 -17.96 -9.98
N ASN A 113 -7.06 -18.57 -10.62
CA ASN A 113 -7.26 -19.61 -11.63
C ASN A 113 -6.20 -20.70 -11.67
N ARG A 114 -5.24 -20.73 -10.74
CA ARG A 114 -4.16 -21.72 -10.73
C ARG A 114 -4.20 -22.58 -9.47
N LEU A 115 -4.14 -23.89 -9.66
CA LEU A 115 -4.06 -24.90 -8.62
C LEU A 115 -2.76 -25.69 -8.83
N TYR A 116 -2.03 -25.90 -7.75
CA TYR A 116 -0.78 -26.64 -7.75
C TYR A 116 -0.90 -27.88 -6.89
N ALA A 117 -0.33 -28.99 -7.36
CA ALA A 117 -0.33 -30.27 -6.63
C ALA A 117 1.07 -30.89 -6.64
N SER A 118 1.41 -31.66 -5.60
CA SER A 118 2.67 -32.40 -5.45
C SER A 118 2.75 -33.65 -6.36
N GLY A 119 1.68 -33.96 -7.09
CA GLY A 119 1.60 -35.07 -8.02
C GLY A 119 0.27 -35.04 -8.78
N PRO A 120 0.07 -35.96 -9.76
CA PRO A 120 -1.09 -35.96 -10.64
C PRO A 120 -2.37 -36.32 -9.91
N PHE A 121 -3.50 -35.75 -10.31
CA PHE A 121 -4.84 -36.18 -9.94
C PHE A 121 -5.25 -37.43 -10.71
N SER A 122 -6.47 -37.96 -10.44
CA SER A 122 -7.01 -39.12 -11.15
C SER A 122 -7.59 -38.76 -12.53
N PHE A 123 -7.62 -37.49 -12.89
CA PHE A 123 -8.23 -36.94 -14.09
C PHE A 123 -7.32 -35.89 -14.76
N GLU A 124 -7.49 -35.67 -16.06
CA GLU A 124 -6.90 -34.56 -16.79
C GLU A 124 -7.79 -33.32 -16.80
N SER A 125 -9.10 -33.50 -16.95
CA SER A 125 -10.10 -32.42 -16.84
C SER A 125 -11.37 -32.96 -16.22
N GLU A 126 -11.88 -32.28 -15.19
CA GLU A 126 -13.12 -32.68 -14.51
C GLU A 126 -13.86 -31.47 -13.97
N THR A 127 -15.21 -31.59 -13.95
CA THR A 127 -16.09 -30.53 -13.47
C THR A 127 -16.82 -30.99 -12.21
N PHE A 128 -16.72 -30.18 -11.16
CA PHE A 128 -17.31 -30.43 -9.84
C PHE A 128 -18.42 -29.41 -9.57
N VAL A 129 -19.51 -29.87 -8.99
CA VAL A 129 -20.61 -29.02 -8.52
C VAL A 129 -20.46 -28.83 -7.01
N ILE A 130 -20.26 -27.58 -6.59
CA ILE A 130 -20.03 -27.22 -5.18
C ILE A 130 -21.08 -26.24 -4.71
N THR A 131 -21.84 -26.64 -3.70
CA THR A 131 -22.85 -25.79 -3.08
C THR A 131 -22.27 -25.10 -1.85
N LEU A 132 -22.26 -23.77 -1.79
CA LEU A 132 -21.97 -23.02 -0.58
C LEU A 132 -23.28 -22.50 0.03
N GLN A 133 -23.38 -22.61 1.35
CA GLN A 133 -24.44 -21.91 2.09
C GLN A 133 -24.01 -20.46 2.24
N ASN A 134 -24.78 -19.53 1.66
CA ASN A 134 -24.46 -18.10 1.75
C ASN A 134 -24.70 -17.60 3.16
N GLU A 135 -23.62 -17.19 3.84
CA GLU A 135 -23.71 -16.39 5.05
C GLU A 135 -24.01 -14.90 4.74
N GLU A 136 -23.93 -14.46 3.47
CA GLU A 136 -23.87 -13.03 3.11
C GLU A 136 -25.14 -12.43 2.47
N ASP A 137 -26.09 -13.24 1.92
CA ASP A 137 -27.21 -12.65 1.15
C ASP A 137 -28.58 -13.33 1.41
N SER A 138 -29.30 -12.89 2.42
CA SER A 138 -30.76 -13.00 2.42
C SER A 138 -31.39 -11.96 3.34
N LEU A 139 -31.77 -10.84 2.73
CA LEU A 139 -32.84 -9.99 3.22
C LEU A 139 -34.07 -10.31 2.36
N ASP A 140 -34.77 -11.38 2.72
CA ASP A 140 -36.09 -11.60 2.19
C ASP A 140 -37.13 -11.47 3.31
N TYR A 141 -38.06 -10.56 3.07
CA TYR A 141 -39.13 -10.21 3.98
C TYR A 141 -40.18 -11.30 3.92
N GLY A 142 -40.22 -12.16 4.93
CA GLY A 142 -41.48 -12.81 5.26
C GLY A 142 -41.64 -14.32 5.06
N GLN A 143 -40.60 -15.11 4.76
CA GLN A 143 -40.72 -16.57 4.75
C GLN A 143 -39.61 -17.26 5.56
N THR A 144 -39.93 -18.46 6.10
CA THR A 144 -39.01 -19.34 6.85
C THR A 144 -37.64 -19.42 6.20
N PRO A 145 -36.53 -19.28 6.96
CA PRO A 145 -35.21 -19.11 6.38
C PRO A 145 -34.67 -20.43 5.82
N GLN A 146 -35.00 -20.78 4.58
CA GLN A 146 -34.12 -21.60 3.80
C GLN A 146 -32.90 -20.74 3.48
N ARG A 147 -31.74 -21.09 4.02
CA ARG A 147 -30.48 -20.40 3.74
C ARG A 147 -30.25 -20.45 2.23
N PRO A 148 -30.13 -19.33 1.51
CA PRO A 148 -29.91 -19.37 0.07
C PRO A 148 -28.59 -20.09 -0.18
N THR A 149 -28.68 -21.18 -0.90
CA THR A 149 -27.52 -21.97 -1.32
C THR A 149 -27.09 -21.48 -2.69
N THR A 150 -25.83 -21.10 -2.82
CA THR A 150 -25.25 -20.77 -4.13
C THR A 150 -24.48 -21.98 -4.65
N VAL A 151 -24.84 -22.41 -5.85
CA VAL A 151 -24.18 -23.54 -6.51
C VAL A 151 -23.14 -23.00 -7.49
N PHE A 152 -21.95 -23.61 -7.43
CA PHE A 152 -20.81 -23.28 -8.28
C PHE A 152 -20.41 -24.48 -9.12
N SER A 153 -20.19 -24.28 -10.39
CA SER A 153 -19.52 -25.22 -11.28
C SER A 153 -18.02 -24.89 -11.28
N VAL A 154 -17.18 -25.87 -10.96
CA VAL A 154 -15.72 -25.75 -10.86
C VAL A 154 -15.08 -26.75 -11.81
N THR A 155 -14.51 -26.27 -12.89
CA THR A 155 -13.74 -27.10 -13.83
C THR A 155 -12.26 -27.00 -13.52
N ILE A 156 -11.59 -28.14 -13.30
CA ILE A 156 -10.16 -28.25 -13.05
C ILE A 156 -9.55 -29.02 -14.21
N THR A 157 -8.60 -28.40 -14.91
CA THR A 157 -7.95 -28.98 -16.10
C THR A 157 -6.43 -28.98 -15.91
N TYR A 158 -5.80 -30.10 -16.17
CA TYR A 158 -4.33 -30.21 -16.20
C TYR A 158 -3.75 -29.26 -17.27
N ASN A 159 -2.74 -28.52 -16.90
CA ASN A 159 -2.14 -27.54 -17.79
C ASN A 159 -0.64 -27.79 -18.06
N ALA A 160 0.14 -28.01 -17.01
CA ALA A 160 1.58 -28.16 -17.17
C ALA A 160 2.23 -28.89 -15.99
N PHE A 161 3.37 -29.47 -16.29
CA PHE A 161 4.31 -30.02 -15.33
C PHE A 161 5.47 -29.07 -15.16
N LEU A 162 5.69 -28.60 -13.92
CA LEU A 162 6.79 -27.71 -13.58
C LEU A 162 7.92 -28.56 -12.99
N THR A 163 8.99 -28.71 -13.75
CA THR A 163 10.24 -29.30 -13.23
C THR A 163 10.93 -28.29 -12.33
N GLY A 164 11.65 -28.77 -11.31
CA GLY A 164 12.38 -27.95 -10.34
C GLY A 164 13.53 -27.11 -10.91
N ALA A 165 13.39 -26.63 -12.16
CA ALA A 165 14.26 -25.60 -12.68
C ALA A 165 14.13 -24.36 -11.77
N ILE A 166 15.06 -24.25 -10.82
CA ILE A 166 15.18 -23.16 -9.81
C ILE A 166 15.10 -21.78 -10.50
N ASP A 167 15.28 -21.74 -11.78
CA ASP A 167 15.27 -20.54 -12.62
C ASP A 167 13.88 -20.18 -13.18
N SER A 168 12.86 -21.01 -12.98
CA SER A 168 11.51 -20.72 -13.45
C SER A 168 10.76 -19.80 -12.47
N GLU A 169 10.28 -18.64 -12.97
CA GLU A 169 9.42 -17.73 -12.22
C GLU A 169 8.10 -18.41 -11.80
N GLU A 170 7.60 -19.32 -12.65
CA GLU A 170 6.40 -20.09 -12.36
C GLU A 170 6.58 -21.05 -11.19
N PHE A 171 7.74 -21.69 -11.08
CA PHE A 171 8.08 -22.54 -9.94
C PHE A 171 8.11 -21.73 -8.64
N ILE A 172 8.75 -20.55 -8.65
CA ILE A 172 8.77 -19.64 -7.49
C ILE A 172 7.35 -19.21 -7.11
N GLN A 173 6.49 -18.95 -8.08
CA GLN A 173 5.09 -18.60 -7.85
C GLN A 173 4.31 -19.77 -7.23
N ALA A 174 4.53 -20.99 -7.70
CA ALA A 174 3.92 -22.20 -7.13
C ALA A 174 4.35 -22.37 -5.67
N CYS A 175 5.64 -22.33 -5.37
CA CYS A 175 6.16 -22.41 -4.01
C CYS A 175 5.59 -21.31 -3.10
N ASN A 176 5.52 -20.07 -3.59
CA ASN A 176 4.89 -18.97 -2.85
C ASN A 176 3.40 -19.21 -2.60
N THR A 177 2.68 -19.88 -3.51
CA THR A 177 1.28 -20.26 -3.33
C THR A 177 1.14 -21.34 -2.25
N VAL A 178 1.96 -22.38 -2.30
CA VAL A 178 2.00 -23.43 -1.26
C VAL A 178 2.19 -22.83 0.13
N LEU A 179 3.20 -21.98 0.27
CA LEU A 179 3.44 -21.29 1.54
C LEU A 179 2.27 -20.38 1.97
N CYS A 180 1.37 -19.97 1.04
CA CYS A 180 0.18 -19.16 1.35
C CYS A 180 -0.94 -19.96 2.00
N GLU A 181 -1.05 -21.24 1.76
CA GLU A 181 -2.20 -22.03 2.26
C GLU A 181 -2.13 -22.26 3.77
N SER A 182 -0.92 -22.45 4.30
CA SER A 182 -0.68 -22.80 5.70
C SER A 182 -1.15 -21.76 6.74
N PRO A 183 -0.75 -20.50 6.63
CA PRO A 183 -1.03 -19.55 7.72
C PRO A 183 -2.47 -19.04 7.72
N ILE A 184 -3.32 -19.48 6.78
CA ILE A 184 -4.66 -18.90 6.61
C ILE A 184 -5.58 -19.30 7.77
N GLU A 185 -5.32 -20.41 8.44
CA GLU A 185 -6.06 -20.78 9.65
C GLU A 185 -5.58 -19.97 10.85
N GLY A 186 -6.44 -19.05 11.33
CA GLY A 186 -6.16 -18.20 12.48
C GLY A 186 -5.38 -16.90 12.21
N HIS A 187 -5.13 -16.58 10.93
CA HIS A 187 -4.49 -15.33 10.55
C HIS A 187 -5.33 -14.54 9.53
N PHE A 188 -5.28 -13.21 9.62
CA PHE A 188 -5.83 -12.32 8.62
C PHE A 188 -4.75 -11.94 7.60
N ARG A 189 -5.04 -12.14 6.33
CA ARG A 189 -4.13 -11.76 5.25
C ARG A 189 -4.37 -10.33 4.80
N VAL A 190 -3.33 -9.49 4.84
CA VAL A 190 -3.34 -8.14 4.28
C VAL A 190 -2.18 -8.00 3.31
N GLY A 191 -2.47 -8.01 2.01
CA GLY A 191 -1.46 -8.06 0.97
C GLY A 191 -0.65 -9.35 1.01
N ARG A 192 0.66 -9.25 1.27
CA ARG A 192 1.59 -10.39 1.39
C ARG A 192 1.89 -10.77 2.84
N SER A 193 1.32 -10.07 3.82
CA SER A 193 1.56 -10.30 5.25
C SER A 193 0.37 -10.97 5.92
N PHE A 194 0.66 -11.68 7.00
CA PHE A 194 -0.31 -12.41 7.82
C PHE A 194 -0.29 -11.87 9.24
N TYR A 195 -1.47 -11.62 9.83
CA TYR A 195 -1.65 -11.03 11.15
C TYR A 195 -2.50 -11.94 12.01
N ARG A 196 -2.05 -12.23 13.23
CA ARG A 196 -2.79 -13.09 14.17
C ARG A 196 -3.92 -12.32 14.86
N SER A 197 -5.08 -12.96 14.96
CA SER A 197 -6.27 -12.38 15.58
C SER A 197 -6.19 -12.22 17.10
N SER A 198 -5.64 -13.18 17.80
CA SER A 198 -5.93 -13.42 19.22
C SER A 198 -4.81 -13.12 20.22
N ALA A 199 -3.60 -12.80 19.79
CA ALA A 199 -2.51 -12.62 20.73
C ALA A 199 -1.89 -11.23 20.60
N MET A 200 -1.53 -10.61 21.71
CA MET A 200 -0.78 -9.35 21.81
C MET A 200 -1.13 -8.31 20.76
N PHE A 201 -2.15 -7.55 21.00
CA PHE A 201 -2.38 -6.30 20.30
C PHE A 201 -2.00 -5.13 21.22
N HIS A 202 -1.53 -4.06 20.61
CA HIS A 202 -1.24 -2.82 21.32
C HIS A 202 -2.36 -1.82 21.02
N GLU A 203 -2.84 -1.17 22.07
CA GLU A 203 -3.81 -0.12 21.95
C GLU A 203 -3.19 1.09 21.23
N LEU A 204 -3.84 1.56 20.17
CA LEU A 204 -3.42 2.74 19.43
C LEU A 204 -4.30 3.96 19.70
N GLY A 205 -5.42 3.77 20.42
CA GLY A 205 -6.44 4.78 20.61
C GLY A 205 -7.39 4.93 19.41
N GLY A 206 -8.53 5.62 19.63
CA GLY A 206 -9.52 5.89 18.58
C GLY A 206 -10.15 4.63 17.95
N GLY A 207 -10.34 3.57 18.72
CA GLY A 207 -10.94 2.31 18.26
C GLY A 207 -9.98 1.43 17.44
N LEU A 208 -8.67 1.71 17.49
CA LEU A 208 -7.66 0.98 16.73
C LEU A 208 -6.75 0.15 17.63
N LYS A 209 -6.28 -0.97 17.09
CA LYS A 209 -5.27 -1.84 17.68
C LYS A 209 -4.11 -2.10 16.72
N GLY A 210 -2.88 -2.08 17.20
CA GLY A 210 -1.69 -2.48 16.47
C GLY A 210 -1.52 -3.99 16.53
N CYS A 211 -1.55 -4.67 15.40
CA CYS A 211 -1.35 -6.12 15.32
C CYS A 211 0.03 -6.45 14.76
N CYS A 212 0.71 -7.35 15.43
CA CYS A 212 1.93 -7.97 14.94
C CYS A 212 1.60 -9.09 13.95
N GLY A 213 2.38 -9.20 12.92
CA GLY A 213 2.28 -10.23 11.92
C GLY A 213 3.63 -10.49 11.26
N PHE A 214 3.63 -11.22 10.18
CA PHE A 214 4.84 -11.51 9.43
C PHE A 214 4.60 -11.43 7.91
N TYR A 215 5.62 -10.99 7.22
CA TYR A 215 5.76 -11.08 5.77
C TYR A 215 6.60 -12.29 5.43
N ARG A 216 6.33 -12.90 4.29
CA ARG A 216 7.15 -13.97 3.77
C ARG A 216 7.11 -14.03 2.25
N SER A 217 8.21 -14.49 1.66
CA SER A 217 8.29 -14.79 0.23
C SER A 217 9.46 -15.73 -0.06
N ILE A 218 9.28 -16.65 -0.99
CA ILE A 218 10.42 -17.29 -1.64
C ILE A 218 10.97 -16.33 -2.67
N GLN A 219 12.27 -16.12 -2.63
CA GLN A 219 12.99 -15.22 -3.51
C GLN A 219 14.22 -15.94 -4.08
N ARG A 220 14.55 -15.57 -5.29
CA ARG A 220 15.81 -15.99 -5.93
C ARG A 220 16.86 -14.92 -5.67
N SER A 221 18.02 -15.34 -5.23
CA SER A 221 19.17 -14.48 -4.97
C SER A 221 20.45 -15.15 -5.47
N GLN A 222 21.58 -14.46 -5.34
CA GLN A 222 22.88 -15.09 -5.64
C GLN A 222 23.21 -16.27 -4.71
N MET A 223 22.53 -16.40 -3.59
CA MET A 223 22.62 -17.55 -2.67
C MET A 223 21.76 -18.74 -3.11
N GLY A 224 21.07 -18.64 -4.25
CA GLY A 224 20.03 -19.56 -4.70
C GLY A 224 18.63 -19.15 -4.20
N LEU A 225 17.70 -20.11 -4.15
CA LEU A 225 16.39 -19.91 -3.55
C LEU A 225 16.52 -19.71 -2.04
N SER A 226 15.72 -18.80 -1.50
CA SER A 226 15.64 -18.57 -0.07
C SER A 226 14.25 -18.10 0.35
N LEU A 227 13.82 -18.54 1.52
CA LEU A 227 12.62 -18.02 2.17
C LEU A 227 12.99 -16.77 2.97
N ASN A 228 12.47 -15.63 2.55
CA ASN A 228 12.54 -14.38 3.30
C ASN A 228 11.37 -14.32 4.27
N ILE A 229 11.65 -14.10 5.55
CA ILE A 229 10.65 -13.85 6.59
C ILE A 229 10.98 -12.55 7.29
N ASP A 230 9.99 -11.67 7.45
CA ASP A 230 10.17 -10.44 8.23
C ASP A 230 8.94 -10.15 9.08
N THR A 231 9.14 -9.44 10.18
CA THR A 231 8.06 -8.95 11.04
C THR A 231 7.29 -7.83 10.33
N SER A 232 5.98 -7.79 10.54
CA SER A 232 5.10 -6.79 9.95
C SER A 232 4.10 -6.29 10.98
N TYR A 233 3.85 -5.00 11.01
CA TYR A 233 2.91 -4.38 11.94
C TYR A 233 1.90 -3.55 11.17
N LYS A 234 0.63 -3.64 11.56
CA LYS A 234 -0.45 -2.83 10.98
C LYS A 234 -1.51 -2.49 12.02
N ALA A 235 -2.17 -1.36 11.79
CA ALA A 235 -3.34 -0.96 12.56
C ALA A 235 -4.59 -1.70 12.05
N PHE A 236 -5.35 -2.25 12.98
CA PHE A 236 -6.64 -2.90 12.75
C PHE A 236 -7.71 -2.21 13.57
N ILE A 237 -8.94 -2.27 13.09
CA ILE A 237 -10.10 -1.79 13.84
C ILE A 237 -10.45 -2.84 14.90
N LYS A 238 -10.72 -2.40 16.13
CA LYS A 238 -11.16 -3.29 17.22
C LYS A 238 -12.51 -3.94 16.89
N PRO A 239 -12.72 -5.23 17.19
CA PRO A 239 -13.99 -5.93 16.98
C PRO A 239 -14.99 -5.59 18.12
N GLN A 240 -15.46 -4.35 18.18
CA GLN A 240 -16.36 -3.78 19.18
C GLN A 240 -17.67 -3.32 18.56
N LEU A 241 -18.64 -2.86 19.36
CA LEU A 241 -19.84 -2.24 18.83
C LEU A 241 -19.48 -0.98 18.03
N VAL A 242 -20.26 -0.71 16.99
CA VAL A 242 -20.00 0.48 16.15
C VAL A 242 -20.16 1.77 16.96
N ILE A 243 -21.09 1.80 17.91
CA ILE A 243 -21.31 2.95 18.79
C ILE A 243 -20.07 3.24 19.66
N ASP A 244 -19.43 2.20 20.21
CA ASP A 244 -18.21 2.33 21.02
C ASP A 244 -17.04 2.81 20.16
N PHE A 245 -16.92 2.27 18.94
CA PHE A 245 -15.92 2.73 17.99
C PHE A 245 -16.09 4.21 17.66
N VAL A 246 -17.32 4.66 17.44
CA VAL A 246 -17.62 6.07 17.15
C VAL A 246 -17.29 6.97 18.34
N ALA A 247 -17.58 6.54 19.57
CA ALA A 247 -17.22 7.27 20.78
C ALA A 247 -15.70 7.44 20.92
N GLU A 248 -14.94 6.36 20.72
CA GLU A 248 -13.47 6.41 20.73
C GLU A 248 -12.89 7.26 19.58
N LEU A 249 -13.46 7.16 18.36
CA LEU A 249 -13.04 7.94 17.19
C LEU A 249 -13.23 9.45 17.39
N LEU A 250 -14.31 9.85 18.07
CA LEU A 250 -14.64 11.24 18.36
C LEU A 250 -14.01 11.74 19.67
N CYS A 251 -13.41 10.86 20.47
CA CYS A 251 -12.86 11.15 21.81
C CYS A 251 -13.90 11.78 22.75
N ARG A 252 -15.19 11.39 22.64
CA ARG A 252 -16.28 11.85 23.51
C ARG A 252 -17.37 10.79 23.66
N ARG A 253 -18.20 10.93 24.72
CA ARG A 253 -19.38 10.08 24.89
C ARG A 253 -20.43 10.47 23.86
N ILE A 254 -21.16 9.48 23.37
CA ILE A 254 -22.24 9.69 22.39
C ILE A 254 -23.42 10.45 23.03
N SER A 255 -23.60 10.31 24.35
CA SER A 255 -24.61 11.06 25.13
C SER A 255 -24.37 12.57 25.19
N ASP A 256 -23.15 13.05 24.93
CA ASP A 256 -22.75 14.44 25.14
C ASP A 256 -23.30 15.41 24.06
N GLY A 257 -24.09 14.90 23.13
CA GLY A 257 -24.79 15.72 22.14
C GLY A 257 -24.88 15.08 20.74
N PRO A 258 -25.63 15.72 19.84
CA PRO A 258 -25.81 15.22 18.48
C PRO A 258 -24.49 15.24 17.68
N ILE A 259 -24.38 14.35 16.70
CA ILE A 259 -23.26 14.30 15.77
C ILE A 259 -23.37 15.46 14.78
N ASN A 260 -22.37 16.34 14.77
CA ASN A 260 -22.31 17.44 13.82
C ASN A 260 -21.89 16.97 12.41
N TYR A 261 -21.97 17.86 11.43
CA TYR A 261 -21.67 17.54 10.03
C TYR A 261 -20.22 17.05 9.81
N ILE A 262 -19.25 17.66 10.48
CA ILE A 262 -17.81 17.32 10.34
C ILE A 262 -17.55 15.95 10.97
N GLU A 263 -18.09 15.71 12.18
CA GLU A 263 -18.01 14.41 12.85
C GLU A 263 -18.65 13.30 12.00
N ARG A 264 -19.81 13.58 11.38
CA ARG A 264 -20.48 12.65 10.50
C ARG A 264 -19.62 12.27 9.29
N LEU A 265 -18.94 13.23 8.67
CA LEU A 265 -17.99 12.95 7.57
C LEU A 265 -16.82 12.10 8.05
N LYS A 266 -16.27 12.39 9.24
CA LYS A 266 -15.19 11.62 9.86
C LYS A 266 -15.62 10.17 10.10
N ILE A 267 -16.80 9.96 10.67
CA ILE A 267 -17.38 8.62 10.92
C ILE A 267 -17.64 7.89 9.60
N ALA A 268 -18.29 8.54 8.63
CA ALA A 268 -18.59 7.96 7.34
C ALA A 268 -17.33 7.48 6.63
N LYS A 269 -16.25 8.28 6.66
CA LYS A 269 -14.97 7.93 6.08
C LYS A 269 -14.33 6.73 6.79
N ALA A 270 -14.31 6.72 8.13
CA ALA A 270 -13.71 5.67 8.91
C ALA A 270 -14.44 4.31 8.78
N LEU A 271 -15.78 4.34 8.64
CA LEU A 271 -16.60 3.14 8.56
C LEU A 271 -16.86 2.65 7.13
N HIS A 272 -16.53 3.43 6.10
CA HIS A 272 -16.81 3.04 4.71
C HIS A 272 -16.11 1.72 4.33
N GLY A 273 -16.89 0.77 3.82
CA GLY A 273 -16.39 -0.54 3.38
C GLY A 273 -16.09 -1.52 4.52
N ILE A 274 -16.29 -1.13 5.79
CA ILE A 274 -16.14 -1.99 6.96
C ILE A 274 -17.29 -3.00 7.02
N LYS A 275 -16.97 -4.24 7.40
CA LYS A 275 -17.95 -5.31 7.61
C LYS A 275 -18.38 -5.34 9.07
N VAL A 276 -19.67 -5.43 9.30
CA VAL A 276 -20.29 -5.53 10.64
C VAL A 276 -21.21 -6.73 10.72
N TYR A 277 -21.42 -7.23 11.93
CA TYR A 277 -22.46 -8.20 12.27
C TYR A 277 -23.59 -7.48 12.98
N VAL A 278 -24.83 -7.95 12.81
CA VAL A 278 -25.96 -7.52 13.66
C VAL A 278 -26.04 -8.39 14.90
N THR A 279 -26.33 -7.77 16.06
CA THR A 279 -26.35 -8.44 17.37
C THR A 279 -27.76 -8.83 17.81
N HIS A 280 -28.79 -8.21 17.26
CA HIS A 280 -30.20 -8.38 17.68
C HIS A 280 -30.88 -9.66 17.16
N ARG A 281 -30.20 -10.47 16.33
CA ARG A 281 -30.76 -11.69 15.72
C ARG A 281 -30.19 -12.99 16.29
N GLY A 282 -29.68 -13.00 17.51
CA GLY A 282 -29.09 -14.19 18.14
C GLY A 282 -27.90 -14.74 17.35
N ASP A 283 -27.90 -16.08 17.11
CA ASP A 283 -26.79 -16.79 16.47
C ASP A 283 -26.60 -16.54 14.98
N VAL A 284 -27.47 -15.75 14.34
CA VAL A 284 -27.36 -15.45 12.91
C VAL A 284 -26.29 -14.36 12.70
N ARG A 285 -25.07 -14.79 12.42
CA ARG A 285 -23.91 -13.91 12.16
C ARG A 285 -23.84 -13.43 10.71
N LYS A 286 -24.90 -12.77 10.24
CA LYS A 286 -24.87 -12.16 8.90
C LYS A 286 -23.94 -10.95 8.87
N LYS A 287 -23.01 -10.92 7.89
CA LYS A 287 -22.06 -9.82 7.67
C LYS A 287 -22.64 -8.81 6.70
N TYR A 288 -22.60 -7.55 7.06
CA TYR A 288 -23.00 -6.43 6.21
C TYR A 288 -21.81 -5.53 5.95
N ARG A 289 -21.68 -5.04 4.72
CA ARG A 289 -20.67 -4.03 4.38
C ARG A 289 -21.29 -2.65 4.44
N ILE A 290 -20.69 -1.75 5.20
CA ILE A 290 -21.14 -0.36 5.32
C ILE A 290 -20.80 0.39 4.03
N SER A 291 -21.81 0.98 3.40
CA SER A 291 -21.68 1.84 2.21
C SER A 291 -21.75 3.34 2.54
N GLY A 292 -22.32 3.70 3.69
CA GLY A 292 -22.45 5.09 4.11
C GLY A 292 -23.19 5.26 5.43
N LEU A 293 -23.58 6.49 5.72
CA LEU A 293 -24.42 6.88 6.85
C LEU A 293 -25.65 7.62 6.36
N SER A 294 -26.79 7.43 7.04
CA SER A 294 -28.00 8.19 6.79
C SER A 294 -27.83 9.68 7.13
N SER A 295 -28.66 10.55 6.54
CA SER A 295 -28.73 11.97 6.88
C SER A 295 -29.37 12.20 8.24
N GLU A 296 -30.32 11.37 8.60
CA GLU A 296 -31.18 11.48 9.76
C GLU A 296 -30.99 10.31 10.72
N GLY A 297 -31.40 10.49 11.98
CA GLY A 297 -31.42 9.44 13.00
C GLY A 297 -32.54 8.43 12.81
N ALA A 298 -32.48 7.32 13.54
CA ALA A 298 -33.41 6.19 13.44
C ALA A 298 -34.90 6.59 13.73
N SER A 299 -35.13 7.63 14.50
CA SER A 299 -36.47 8.13 14.82
C SER A 299 -37.15 8.91 13.69
N LYS A 300 -36.34 9.54 12.81
CA LYS A 300 -36.85 10.36 11.69
C LYS A 300 -36.73 9.66 10.35
N LEU A 301 -35.74 8.79 10.20
CA LEU A 301 -35.46 8.07 8.95
C LEU A 301 -36.56 7.07 8.66
N SER A 302 -37.40 7.35 7.66
CA SER A 302 -38.48 6.47 7.21
C SER A 302 -38.19 5.78 5.88
N PHE A 303 -38.78 4.61 5.68
CA PHE A 303 -38.66 3.83 4.45
C PHE A 303 -39.94 3.00 4.23
N PRO A 304 -40.29 2.66 2.98
CA PRO A 304 -41.47 1.86 2.68
C PRO A 304 -41.25 0.38 3.08
N VAL A 305 -42.24 -0.19 3.78
CA VAL A 305 -42.23 -1.59 4.23
C VAL A 305 -43.44 -2.32 3.63
N GLY A 306 -43.21 -3.55 3.13
CA GLY A 306 -44.23 -4.42 2.55
C GLY A 306 -44.70 -4.01 1.16
N ASP A 307 -45.57 -4.82 0.53
CA ASP A 307 -46.06 -4.63 -0.82
C ASP A 307 -46.96 -3.40 -0.97
N HIS A 308 -47.54 -2.92 0.11
CA HIS A 308 -48.39 -1.72 0.16
C HIS A 308 -47.62 -0.42 0.44
N GLY A 309 -46.29 -0.47 0.58
CA GLY A 309 -45.44 0.72 0.72
C GLY A 309 -45.68 1.55 2.00
N THR A 310 -46.15 0.93 3.07
CA THR A 310 -46.42 1.65 4.36
C THR A 310 -45.11 2.25 4.87
N GLN A 311 -45.11 3.58 5.09
CA GLN A 311 -43.94 4.28 5.59
C GLN A 311 -43.78 4.00 7.10
N LYS A 312 -42.61 3.46 7.48
CA LYS A 312 -42.23 3.24 8.87
C LYS A 312 -40.87 3.83 9.15
N THR A 313 -40.68 4.37 10.37
CA THR A 313 -39.34 4.77 10.81
C THR A 313 -38.51 3.55 11.14
N VAL A 314 -37.17 3.71 11.12
CA VAL A 314 -36.25 2.63 11.50
C VAL A 314 -36.54 2.17 12.94
N MET A 315 -36.86 3.09 13.84
CA MET A 315 -37.19 2.79 15.23
C MET A 315 -38.46 1.93 15.33
N GLN A 316 -39.58 2.34 14.68
CA GLN A 316 -40.84 1.57 14.64
C GLN A 316 -40.62 0.17 14.04
N TYR A 317 -39.89 0.09 12.96
CA TYR A 317 -39.60 -1.20 12.32
C TYR A 317 -38.81 -2.16 13.23
N PHE A 318 -37.80 -1.66 13.96
CA PHE A 318 -37.00 -2.50 14.86
C PHE A 318 -37.82 -2.98 16.07
N GLN A 319 -38.71 -2.14 16.62
CA GLN A 319 -39.60 -2.51 17.69
C GLN A 319 -40.60 -3.58 17.25
N GLU A 320 -41.32 -3.34 16.13
CA GLU A 320 -42.37 -4.25 15.65
C GLU A 320 -41.81 -5.59 15.13
N LYS A 321 -40.73 -5.54 14.34
CA LYS A 321 -40.19 -6.73 13.66
C LYS A 321 -39.24 -7.55 14.52
N HIS A 322 -38.49 -6.89 15.41
CA HIS A 322 -37.43 -7.50 16.18
C HIS A 322 -37.60 -7.43 17.68
N GLY A 323 -38.63 -6.73 18.16
CA GLY A 323 -38.86 -6.50 19.61
C GLY A 323 -37.70 -5.76 20.27
N TYR A 324 -36.97 -4.94 19.50
CA TYR A 324 -35.78 -4.25 19.97
C TYR A 324 -36.02 -2.74 20.06
N ASP A 325 -35.88 -2.17 21.27
CA ASP A 325 -36.04 -0.74 21.54
C ASP A 325 -34.69 -0.03 21.36
N ILE A 326 -34.61 0.82 20.31
CA ILE A 326 -33.40 1.58 19.99
C ILE A 326 -33.22 2.69 21.02
N GLN A 327 -32.10 2.64 21.74
CA GLN A 327 -31.76 3.62 22.78
C GLN A 327 -31.19 4.93 22.20
N HIS A 328 -30.39 4.79 21.13
CA HIS A 328 -29.70 5.92 20.50
C HIS A 328 -30.37 6.37 19.20
N PHE A 329 -31.66 6.62 19.24
CA PHE A 329 -32.51 6.92 18.09
C PHE A 329 -32.18 8.24 17.35
N VAL A 330 -31.40 9.13 17.96
CA VAL A 330 -30.92 10.38 17.33
C VAL A 330 -29.71 10.14 16.41
N LEU A 331 -28.98 9.07 16.64
CA LEU A 331 -27.80 8.76 15.83
C LEU A 331 -28.15 8.38 14.37
N PRO A 332 -27.29 8.75 13.40
CA PRO A 332 -27.45 8.29 12.03
C PRO A 332 -27.32 6.77 11.93
N CYS A 333 -28.09 6.17 11.04
CA CYS A 333 -28.03 4.73 10.77
C CYS A 333 -26.92 4.40 9.77
N LEU A 334 -26.36 3.19 9.88
CA LEU A 334 -25.45 2.64 8.89
C LEU A 334 -26.24 2.27 7.63
N GLN A 335 -25.77 2.72 6.48
CA GLN A 335 -26.27 2.28 5.17
C GLN A 335 -25.51 1.03 4.74
N VAL A 336 -26.23 -0.03 4.40
CA VAL A 336 -25.66 -1.31 3.95
C VAL A 336 -26.44 -1.84 2.75
N GLY A 337 -25.82 -2.73 1.96
CA GLY A 337 -26.46 -3.34 0.79
C GLY A 337 -26.32 -2.50 -0.48
N ASN A 338 -27.33 -2.55 -1.36
CA ASN A 338 -27.31 -1.85 -2.64
C ASN A 338 -27.46 -0.34 -2.45
N GLN A 339 -26.66 0.46 -3.13
CA GLN A 339 -26.72 1.93 -3.05
C GLN A 339 -28.06 2.51 -3.54
N GLN A 340 -28.75 1.84 -4.48
CA GLN A 340 -30.05 2.29 -5.01
C GLN A 340 -31.20 2.02 -4.02
N ARG A 341 -31.09 0.96 -3.19
CA ARG A 341 -32.03 0.60 -2.14
C ARG A 341 -31.25 0.19 -0.91
N PRO A 342 -30.74 1.16 -0.15
CA PRO A 342 -29.94 0.86 1.02
C PRO A 342 -30.81 0.32 2.17
N ASN A 343 -30.29 -0.64 2.91
CA ASN A 343 -30.84 -1.05 4.19
C ASN A 343 -30.19 -0.22 5.28
N TYR A 344 -30.97 0.12 6.32
CA TYR A 344 -30.55 0.96 7.42
C TYR A 344 -30.44 0.14 8.70
N LEU A 345 -29.27 0.19 9.33
CA LEU A 345 -29.00 -0.51 10.59
C LEU A 345 -28.59 0.51 11.67
N PRO A 346 -29.22 0.50 12.87
CA PRO A 346 -28.76 1.32 14.00
C PRO A 346 -27.34 0.94 14.41
N MET A 347 -26.51 1.93 14.79
CA MET A 347 -25.12 1.69 15.17
C MET A 347 -24.97 0.76 16.38
N GLU A 348 -25.89 0.86 17.34
CA GLU A 348 -25.86 0.09 18.60
C GLU A 348 -26.11 -1.40 18.42
N VAL A 349 -26.80 -1.80 17.36
CA VAL A 349 -27.04 -3.23 17.05
C VAL A 349 -26.00 -3.83 16.12
N CYS A 350 -24.95 -3.09 15.80
CA CYS A 350 -23.90 -3.52 14.88
C CYS A 350 -22.57 -3.67 15.60
N LYS A 351 -21.92 -4.84 15.42
CA LYS A 351 -20.57 -5.13 15.90
C LYS A 351 -19.60 -5.24 14.73
N ILE A 352 -18.46 -4.58 14.83
CA ILE A 352 -17.41 -4.62 13.80
C ILE A 352 -16.83 -6.03 13.70
N ALA A 353 -16.79 -6.57 12.49
CA ALA A 353 -16.20 -7.88 12.23
C ALA A 353 -14.69 -7.85 12.44
N GLU A 354 -14.15 -8.90 13.05
CA GLU A 354 -12.72 -9.01 13.33
C GLU A 354 -11.86 -9.08 12.06
N GLY A 355 -10.58 -8.68 12.16
CA GLY A 355 -9.59 -8.84 11.10
C GLY A 355 -9.60 -7.76 10.03
N GLN A 356 -10.23 -6.63 10.29
CA GLN A 356 -10.29 -5.53 9.35
C GLN A 356 -9.19 -4.50 9.63
N HIS A 357 -8.24 -4.39 8.69
CA HIS A 357 -7.17 -3.41 8.83
C HIS A 357 -7.66 -2.00 8.55
N TYR A 358 -7.14 -1.05 9.32
CA TYR A 358 -7.42 0.37 9.15
C TYR A 358 -6.70 0.90 7.91
N ARG A 359 -7.40 1.59 7.01
CA ARG A 359 -6.89 2.04 5.72
C ARG A 359 -6.51 3.52 5.68
N GLU A 360 -7.05 4.28 6.62
CA GLU A 360 -6.79 5.71 6.71
C GLU A 360 -5.43 5.97 7.38
N GLN A 361 -4.95 7.21 7.29
CA GLN A 361 -3.72 7.60 7.96
C GLN A 361 -3.90 7.64 9.48
N LEU A 362 -2.90 7.13 10.19
CA LEU A 362 -2.81 7.24 11.64
C LEU A 362 -2.45 8.67 12.04
N ASN A 363 -3.02 9.15 13.14
CA ASN A 363 -2.61 10.41 13.74
C ASN A 363 -1.22 10.29 14.41
N GLU A 364 -0.64 11.40 14.89
CA GLU A 364 0.70 11.41 15.47
C GLU A 364 0.81 10.54 16.73
N GLU A 365 -0.22 10.51 17.58
CA GLU A 365 -0.27 9.68 18.79
C GLU A 365 -0.34 8.19 18.45
N GLN A 366 -1.25 7.82 17.55
CA GLN A 366 -1.37 6.44 17.05
C GLN A 366 -0.10 5.95 16.36
N LEU A 367 0.55 6.84 15.61
CA LEU A 367 1.81 6.53 14.95
C LEU A 367 2.95 6.36 15.97
N SER A 368 2.97 7.18 17.03
CA SER A 368 3.93 7.04 18.13
C SER A 368 3.73 5.73 18.86
N ALA A 369 2.50 5.40 19.25
CA ALA A 369 2.16 4.13 19.89
C ALA A 369 2.53 2.92 19.02
N LEU A 370 2.29 3.00 17.69
CA LEU A 370 2.69 1.94 16.78
C LEU A 370 4.22 1.81 16.67
N ARG A 371 4.97 2.92 16.71
CA ARG A 371 6.44 2.91 16.69
C ARG A 371 7.04 2.23 17.91
N GLU A 372 6.51 2.44 19.10
CA GLU A 372 6.97 1.79 20.32
C GLU A 372 7.00 0.27 20.19
N VAL A 373 6.01 -0.28 19.48
CA VAL A 373 5.90 -1.72 19.25
C VAL A 373 6.78 -2.20 18.10
N THR A 374 6.96 -1.37 17.07
CA THR A 374 7.72 -1.74 15.88
C THR A 374 9.23 -1.62 16.05
N CYS A 375 9.69 -0.79 16.99
CA CYS A 375 11.11 -0.61 17.30
C CYS A 375 11.65 -1.74 18.19
N GLN A 376 11.69 -2.95 17.65
CA GLN A 376 12.26 -4.11 18.34
C GLN A 376 13.77 -4.10 18.32
N ARG A 377 14.37 -4.63 19.39
CA ARG A 377 15.82 -4.91 19.40
C ARG A 377 16.16 -6.02 18.39
N PRO A 378 17.37 -6.00 17.79
CA PRO A 378 17.76 -7.00 16.80
C PRO A 378 17.56 -8.45 17.25
N ILE A 379 17.84 -8.76 18.53
CA ILE A 379 17.66 -10.10 19.12
C ILE A 379 16.17 -10.49 19.17
N GLU A 380 15.30 -9.58 19.58
CA GLU A 380 13.86 -9.83 19.67
C GLU A 380 13.29 -10.09 18.26
N LYS A 381 13.72 -9.31 17.29
CA LYS A 381 13.34 -9.49 15.87
C LYS A 381 13.85 -10.83 15.34
N GLU A 382 15.09 -11.21 15.63
CA GLU A 382 15.66 -12.51 15.24
C GLU A 382 14.83 -13.67 15.81
N LEU A 383 14.49 -13.61 17.11
CA LEU A 383 13.66 -14.64 17.76
C LEU A 383 12.27 -14.76 17.12
N ALA A 384 11.60 -13.65 16.85
CA ALA A 384 10.30 -13.63 16.20
C ALA A 384 10.34 -14.24 14.79
N ILE A 385 11.38 -13.95 14.02
CA ILE A 385 11.61 -14.52 12.69
C ILE A 385 11.87 -16.02 12.77
N LEU A 386 12.71 -16.47 13.71
CA LEU A 386 12.99 -17.90 13.93
C LEU A 386 11.76 -18.67 14.38
N GLN A 387 10.92 -18.11 15.27
CA GLN A 387 9.66 -18.71 15.66
C GLN A 387 8.72 -18.87 14.45
N THR A 388 8.65 -17.84 13.60
CA THR A 388 7.83 -17.88 12.39
C THR A 388 8.34 -18.95 11.40
N SER A 389 9.65 -19.11 11.23
CA SER A 389 10.22 -20.12 10.31
C SER A 389 9.88 -21.55 10.72
N LYS A 390 9.83 -21.83 12.03
CA LYS A 390 9.44 -23.15 12.56
C LYS A 390 8.02 -23.56 12.18
N LEU A 391 7.09 -22.60 12.05
CA LEU A 391 5.72 -22.86 11.62
C LEU A 391 5.67 -23.49 10.22
N TYR A 392 6.55 -23.05 9.30
CA TYR A 392 6.58 -23.59 7.95
C TYR A 392 7.12 -25.01 7.86
N ASN A 393 8.13 -25.36 8.66
CA ASN A 393 8.66 -26.73 8.67
C ASN A 393 7.68 -27.74 9.28
N ALA A 394 6.75 -27.29 10.11
CA ALA A 394 5.71 -28.15 10.71
C ALA A 394 4.43 -28.24 9.86
N ASP A 395 4.30 -27.39 8.86
CA ASP A 395 3.08 -27.21 8.10
C ASP A 395 2.75 -28.37 7.16
N PRO A 396 1.47 -28.81 7.09
CA PRO A 396 1.05 -29.92 6.24
C PRO A 396 1.24 -29.68 4.74
N TYR A 397 1.08 -28.42 4.26
CA TYR A 397 1.24 -28.11 2.85
C TYR A 397 2.72 -28.11 2.43
N THR A 398 3.61 -27.52 3.23
CA THR A 398 5.04 -27.56 2.95
C THR A 398 5.59 -28.98 2.97
N LYS A 399 5.11 -29.82 3.91
CA LYS A 399 5.44 -31.25 3.96
C LYS A 399 4.94 -32.01 2.74
N GLU A 400 3.70 -31.78 2.32
CA GLU A 400 3.10 -32.38 1.12
C GLU A 400 3.92 -32.10 -0.14
N PHE A 401 4.44 -30.87 -0.27
CA PHE A 401 5.29 -30.45 -1.39
C PHE A 401 6.79 -30.68 -1.14
N GLY A 402 7.19 -31.36 -0.08
CA GLY A 402 8.59 -31.64 0.23
C GLY A 402 9.45 -30.38 0.45
N ILE A 403 8.83 -29.24 0.77
CA ILE A 403 9.53 -27.96 0.98
C ILE A 403 9.93 -27.86 2.46
N THR A 404 11.22 -27.89 2.76
CA THR A 404 11.73 -27.66 4.11
C THR A 404 12.86 -26.64 4.10
N PHE A 405 13.07 -26.00 5.25
CA PHE A 405 14.08 -24.94 5.41
C PHE A 405 14.97 -25.23 6.62
N TYR A 406 16.24 -24.83 6.54
CA TYR A 406 17.12 -24.88 7.71
C TYR A 406 16.58 -23.94 8.80
N ASN A 407 16.59 -24.38 10.05
CA ASN A 407 16.11 -23.61 11.21
C ASN A 407 17.13 -22.56 11.71
N LYS A 408 17.91 -21.98 10.82
CA LYS A 408 18.89 -20.94 11.14
C LYS A 408 18.91 -19.85 10.07
N LEU A 409 19.14 -18.63 10.50
CA LEU A 409 19.33 -17.50 9.61
C LEU A 409 20.57 -17.73 8.72
N THR A 410 20.47 -17.36 7.47
CA THR A 410 21.60 -17.42 6.54
C THR A 410 22.61 -16.33 6.91
N THR A 411 23.87 -16.72 7.07
CA THR A 411 24.99 -15.79 7.25
C THR A 411 25.61 -15.46 5.90
N VAL A 412 26.02 -14.22 5.73
CA VAL A 412 26.70 -13.70 4.56
C VAL A 412 27.87 -12.83 4.95
N GLU A 413 28.90 -12.82 4.16
CA GLU A 413 29.99 -11.87 4.30
C GLU A 413 29.54 -10.49 3.82
N GLY A 414 29.77 -9.49 4.65
CA GLY A 414 29.49 -8.10 4.36
C GLY A 414 30.75 -7.25 4.54
N ARG A 415 30.66 -5.99 4.17
CA ARG A 415 31.71 -5.01 4.42
C ARG A 415 31.11 -3.69 4.90
N VAL A 416 31.69 -3.14 5.94
CA VAL A 416 31.41 -1.78 6.38
C VAL A 416 32.25 -0.84 5.51
N LEU A 417 31.58 -0.14 4.59
CA LEU A 417 32.24 0.81 3.71
C LEU A 417 32.58 2.10 4.44
N PRO A 418 33.74 2.74 4.18
CA PRO A 418 34.03 4.05 4.70
C PRO A 418 33.01 5.05 4.16
N PRO A 419 32.57 6.02 4.98
CA PRO A 419 31.65 7.06 4.54
C PRO A 419 32.33 7.92 3.46
N PRO A 420 31.54 8.41 2.46
CA PRO A 420 32.07 9.32 1.46
C PRO A 420 32.35 10.69 2.04
N TYR A 421 33.39 11.37 1.58
CA TYR A 421 33.59 12.78 1.86
C TYR A 421 32.56 13.60 1.10
N LEU A 422 31.87 14.52 1.80
CA LEU A 422 30.95 15.50 1.22
C LEU A 422 31.70 16.82 1.03
N LYS A 423 31.66 17.35 -0.19
CA LYS A 423 32.29 18.61 -0.53
C LYS A 423 31.29 19.77 -0.44
N PHE A 424 31.63 20.76 0.37
CA PHE A 424 30.92 22.02 0.52
C PHE A 424 31.88 23.18 0.29
N LEU A 425 31.38 24.38 0.28
CA LEU A 425 32.16 25.59 0.42
C LEU A 425 32.06 26.11 1.87
N ASP A 426 33.05 26.87 2.29
CA ASP A 426 33.03 27.57 3.57
C ASP A 426 31.93 28.66 3.60
N ARG A 427 31.78 29.34 4.74
CA ARG A 427 30.81 30.43 4.89
C ARG A 427 31.03 31.57 3.87
N THR A 428 32.26 31.81 3.47
CA THR A 428 32.60 32.84 2.48
C THR A 428 32.23 32.42 1.04
N GLY A 429 32.10 31.12 0.80
CA GLY A 429 31.84 30.56 -0.54
C GLY A 429 33.10 30.48 -1.42
N LYS A 430 34.30 30.61 -0.84
CA LYS A 430 35.55 30.63 -1.57
C LYS A 430 36.38 29.36 -1.43
N ASN A 431 36.37 28.77 -0.25
CA ASN A 431 37.22 27.63 0.05
C ASN A 431 36.43 26.33 0.13
N ASP A 432 37.02 25.25 -0.37
CA ASP A 432 36.46 23.91 -0.28
C ASP A 432 36.51 23.38 1.16
N VAL A 433 35.40 22.84 1.64
CA VAL A 433 35.29 22.18 2.95
C VAL A 433 34.86 20.73 2.71
N LEU A 434 35.71 19.79 3.11
CA LEU A 434 35.41 18.37 3.10
C LEU A 434 34.86 17.94 4.45
N VAL A 435 33.69 17.30 4.43
CA VAL A 435 33.02 16.79 5.63
C VAL A 435 32.93 15.27 5.55
N LEU A 436 33.43 14.59 6.57
CA LEU A 436 33.25 13.17 6.73
C LEU A 436 32.00 12.92 7.59
N PRO A 437 30.93 12.32 7.05
CA PRO A 437 29.76 12.00 7.85
C PRO A 437 30.10 11.02 8.98
N LYS A 438 29.61 11.29 10.17
CA LYS A 438 29.74 10.40 11.33
C LYS A 438 28.41 9.68 11.54
N VAL A 439 28.42 8.34 11.52
CA VAL A 439 27.20 7.51 11.67
C VAL A 439 26.06 7.98 10.73
N GLY A 440 26.43 8.29 9.47
CA GLY A 440 25.47 8.77 8.45
C GLY A 440 24.95 10.19 8.67
N LYS A 441 25.44 10.94 9.66
CA LYS A 441 24.98 12.30 9.97
C LYS A 441 26.04 13.34 9.61
N TRP A 442 25.61 14.46 9.05
CA TRP A 442 26.41 15.66 8.84
C TRP A 442 25.52 16.89 9.01
N ASP A 443 26.12 18.06 9.17
CA ASP A 443 25.41 19.31 9.26
C ASP A 443 25.86 20.30 8.16
N MET A 444 24.99 21.28 7.89
CA MET A 444 25.24 22.38 6.96
C MET A 444 25.62 23.68 7.69
N TRP A 445 25.97 23.59 8.97
CA TRP A 445 26.33 24.77 9.74
C TRP A 445 27.59 25.42 9.17
N CYS A 446 27.53 26.74 8.91
CA CYS A 446 28.61 27.53 8.32
C CYS A 446 29.15 26.96 6.99
N LYS A 447 28.33 26.28 6.22
CA LYS A 447 28.70 25.69 4.93
C LYS A 447 27.74 26.15 3.83
N LYS A 448 28.28 26.29 2.63
CA LYS A 448 27.51 26.57 1.42
C LYS A 448 27.60 25.40 0.45
N MET A 449 26.56 25.21 -0.31
CA MET A 449 26.57 24.23 -1.40
C MET A 449 27.54 24.68 -2.50
N VAL A 450 28.26 23.75 -3.11
CA VAL A 450 29.19 24.05 -4.22
C VAL A 450 28.45 24.56 -5.45
N ASN A 451 27.25 24.03 -5.68
CA ASN A 451 26.34 24.50 -6.73
C ASN A 451 24.92 24.41 -6.19
N GLY A 452 24.42 25.50 -5.64
CA GLY A 452 23.11 25.55 -4.99
C GLY A 452 21.93 25.70 -5.96
N GLY A 453 22.20 25.96 -7.22
CA GLY A 453 21.16 26.29 -8.20
C GLY A 453 20.59 27.69 -8.04
N VAL A 454 19.73 28.05 -8.98
CA VAL A 454 19.13 29.40 -9.09
C VAL A 454 17.61 29.27 -9.11
N VAL A 455 16.91 30.10 -8.36
CA VAL A 455 15.44 30.25 -8.37
C VAL A 455 15.11 31.70 -8.64
N ASN A 456 14.81 32.02 -9.89
CA ASN A 456 14.53 33.39 -10.33
C ASN A 456 13.04 33.76 -10.22
N THR A 457 12.17 32.77 -10.39
CA THR A 457 10.72 32.98 -10.48
C THR A 457 10.02 31.97 -9.60
N TRP A 458 9.36 32.42 -8.56
CA TRP A 458 8.63 31.59 -7.65
C TRP A 458 7.33 32.23 -7.17
N ALA A 459 6.40 31.43 -6.68
CA ALA A 459 5.14 31.87 -6.09
C ALA A 459 4.77 30.99 -4.90
N CYS A 460 3.86 31.47 -4.04
CA CYS A 460 3.37 30.74 -2.89
C CYS A 460 1.84 30.67 -2.89
N ILE A 461 1.32 29.46 -2.60
CA ILE A 461 -0.10 29.21 -2.39
C ILE A 461 -0.32 28.68 -0.98
N ASN A 462 -1.29 29.27 -0.29
CA ASN A 462 -1.72 28.82 1.03
C ASN A 462 -3.06 28.09 0.93
N PHE A 463 -3.08 26.80 1.32
CA PHE A 463 -4.27 25.97 1.49
C PHE A 463 -4.68 25.78 2.95
N ALA A 464 -3.91 26.34 3.90
CA ALA A 464 -4.17 26.24 5.33
C ALA A 464 -4.89 27.51 5.81
N TRP A 465 -6.18 27.40 6.09
CA TRP A 465 -7.03 28.52 6.52
C TRP A 465 -6.55 29.18 7.83
N GLU A 466 -5.86 28.43 8.67
CA GLU A 466 -5.31 28.87 9.96
C GLU A 466 -4.04 29.73 9.79
N VAL A 467 -3.37 29.69 8.63
CA VAL A 467 -2.16 30.45 8.32
C VAL A 467 -2.56 31.78 7.68
N THR A 468 -2.28 32.89 8.35
CA THR A 468 -2.49 34.23 7.77
C THR A 468 -1.45 34.54 6.70
N ASP A 469 -1.76 35.50 5.83
CA ASP A 469 -0.83 35.95 4.78
C ASP A 469 0.49 36.47 5.37
N ALA A 470 0.43 37.13 6.55
CA ALA A 470 1.62 37.62 7.25
C ALA A 470 2.53 36.46 7.71
N HIS A 471 1.96 35.37 8.28
CA HIS A 471 2.73 34.20 8.66
C HIS A 471 3.32 33.50 7.45
N ALA A 472 2.57 33.41 6.36
CA ALA A 472 3.04 32.79 5.13
C ALA A 472 4.19 33.58 4.47
N LEU A 473 4.10 34.90 4.46
CA LEU A 473 5.16 35.77 3.96
C LEU A 473 6.42 35.65 4.81
N ASN A 474 6.33 35.79 6.13
CA ASN A 474 7.47 35.66 7.03
C ASN A 474 8.18 34.31 6.87
N PHE A 475 7.42 33.21 6.72
CA PHE A 475 7.99 31.90 6.44
C PHE A 475 8.72 31.86 5.09
N CYS A 476 8.16 32.46 4.05
CA CYS A 476 8.81 32.54 2.74
C CYS A 476 10.11 33.34 2.80
N ASP A 477 10.11 34.47 3.51
CA ASP A 477 11.30 35.33 3.66
C ASP A 477 12.42 34.61 4.41
N GLU A 478 12.09 33.91 5.51
CA GLU A 478 13.05 33.07 6.23
C GLU A 478 13.57 31.91 5.37
N LEU A 479 12.73 31.30 4.56
CA LEU A 479 13.14 30.24 3.64
C LEU A 479 14.10 30.77 2.56
N VAL A 480 13.77 31.89 1.94
CA VAL A 480 14.63 32.55 0.94
C VAL A 480 15.98 32.93 1.54
N LEU A 481 15.97 33.53 2.74
CA LEU A 481 17.19 33.89 3.44
C LEU A 481 18.05 32.63 3.71
N MET A 482 17.43 31.54 4.18
CA MET A 482 18.14 30.29 4.46
C MET A 482 18.69 29.64 3.18
N CYS A 483 17.96 29.71 2.06
CA CYS A 483 18.43 29.23 0.77
C CYS A 483 19.67 30.00 0.32
N ASN A 484 19.66 31.33 0.39
CA ASN A 484 20.78 32.18 0.03
C ASN A 484 22.01 31.96 0.95
N VAL A 485 21.80 31.85 2.25
CA VAL A 485 22.87 31.52 3.21
C VAL A 485 23.49 30.14 2.92
N SER A 486 22.68 29.19 2.43
CA SER A 486 23.12 27.83 2.07
C SER A 486 23.81 27.75 0.70
N GLY A 487 23.94 28.85 -0.04
CA GLY A 487 24.63 28.91 -1.33
C GLY A 487 23.74 28.68 -2.56
N MET A 488 22.41 28.80 -2.39
CA MET A 488 21.44 28.85 -3.49
C MET A 488 21.20 30.30 -3.86
N ASP A 489 21.12 30.61 -5.16
CA ASP A 489 20.73 31.97 -5.62
C ASP A 489 19.20 32.01 -5.73
N PHE A 490 18.55 32.57 -4.72
CA PHE A 490 17.10 32.59 -4.61
C PHE A 490 16.60 34.04 -4.56
N ARG A 491 15.79 34.42 -5.53
CA ARG A 491 15.22 35.79 -5.57
C ARG A 491 14.32 36.06 -4.37
N PRO A 492 14.43 37.24 -3.71
CA PRO A 492 13.66 37.52 -2.50
C PRO A 492 12.16 37.63 -2.77
N GLU A 493 11.75 38.20 -3.88
CA GLU A 493 10.36 38.54 -4.15
C GLU A 493 9.65 37.46 -4.99
N PRO A 494 8.43 37.03 -4.58
CA PRO A 494 7.61 36.16 -5.39
C PRO A 494 7.03 36.90 -6.61
N VAL A 495 6.71 36.19 -7.68
CA VAL A 495 6.06 36.73 -8.89
C VAL A 495 4.68 37.31 -8.60
N LEU A 496 3.97 36.71 -7.63
CA LEU A 496 2.67 37.18 -7.13
C LEU A 496 2.67 37.13 -5.61
N PRO A 497 1.91 38.00 -4.93
CA PRO A 497 1.65 37.86 -3.49
C PRO A 497 1.13 36.46 -3.13
N VAL A 498 1.35 36.06 -1.88
CA VAL A 498 0.79 34.81 -1.37
C VAL A 498 -0.72 34.79 -1.61
N ALA A 499 -1.24 33.68 -2.12
CA ALA A 499 -2.66 33.55 -2.42
C ALA A 499 -3.26 32.37 -1.62
N ALA A 500 -4.30 32.67 -0.84
CA ALA A 500 -5.05 31.65 -0.13
C ALA A 500 -6.14 31.04 -1.01
N TYR A 501 -6.31 29.71 -0.94
CA TYR A 501 -7.32 28.96 -1.68
C TYR A 501 -7.95 27.84 -0.83
N ASP A 502 -9.20 27.48 -1.15
CA ASP A 502 -9.89 26.36 -0.53
C ASP A 502 -9.28 25.02 -0.99
N PRO A 503 -8.83 24.16 -0.05
CA PRO A 503 -8.32 22.83 -0.37
C PRO A 503 -9.33 21.91 -1.10
N LYS A 504 -10.64 22.19 -1.03
CA LYS A 504 -11.65 21.43 -1.78
C LYS A 504 -11.60 21.65 -3.30
N SER A 505 -10.99 22.74 -3.76
CA SER A 505 -10.94 23.14 -5.19
C SER A 505 -9.52 23.12 -5.77
N VAL A 506 -8.65 22.22 -5.31
CA VAL A 506 -7.21 22.16 -5.62
C VAL A 506 -6.89 22.32 -7.10
N ALA A 507 -7.48 21.47 -7.96
CA ALA A 507 -7.14 21.46 -9.39
C ALA A 507 -7.46 22.81 -10.08
N ARG A 508 -8.63 23.38 -9.74
CA ARG A 508 -9.04 24.69 -10.28
C ARG A 508 -8.13 25.81 -9.76
N SER A 509 -7.81 25.77 -8.47
CA SER A 509 -6.97 26.78 -7.80
C SER A 509 -5.55 26.78 -8.35
N LEU A 510 -4.92 25.63 -8.51
CA LEU A 510 -3.57 25.50 -9.08
C LEU A 510 -3.52 25.99 -10.53
N LYS A 511 -4.45 25.57 -11.38
CA LYS A 511 -4.52 26.01 -12.79
C LYS A 511 -4.79 27.52 -12.89
N LYS A 512 -5.69 28.05 -12.07
CA LYS A 512 -5.99 29.50 -12.01
C LYS A 512 -4.77 30.30 -11.58
N HIS A 513 -4.09 29.89 -10.51
CA HIS A 513 -2.90 30.58 -10.00
C HIS A 513 -1.74 30.52 -11.02
N HIS A 514 -1.46 29.34 -11.56
CA HIS A 514 -0.45 29.17 -12.61
C HIS A 514 -0.72 30.07 -13.82
N LYS A 515 -1.97 30.14 -14.30
CA LYS A 515 -2.35 31.04 -15.40
C LYS A 515 -2.05 32.50 -15.06
N ARG A 516 -2.35 32.98 -13.83
CA ARG A 516 -2.04 34.32 -13.37
C ARG A 516 -0.53 34.62 -13.38
N VAL A 517 0.26 33.66 -12.86
CA VAL A 517 1.74 33.77 -12.89
C VAL A 517 2.26 33.83 -14.33
N MET A 518 1.77 32.95 -15.21
CA MET A 518 2.20 32.91 -16.60
C MET A 518 1.78 34.14 -17.42
N ASN A 519 0.71 34.82 -17.04
CA ASN A 519 0.36 36.12 -17.67
C ASN A 519 1.42 37.19 -17.40
N ILE A 520 2.15 37.10 -16.29
CA ILE A 520 3.26 38.01 -15.95
C ILE A 520 4.58 37.54 -16.58
N LEU A 521 4.86 36.26 -16.52
CA LEU A 521 6.12 35.67 -16.97
C LEU A 521 6.18 35.44 -18.49
N GLY A 522 5.04 35.14 -19.12
CA GLY A 522 4.95 34.78 -20.54
C GLY A 522 5.49 35.88 -21.48
N PRO A 523 5.11 37.16 -21.32
CA PRO A 523 5.66 38.25 -22.09
C PRO A 523 7.18 38.38 -21.99
N ARG A 524 7.75 37.96 -20.84
CA ARG A 524 9.20 37.97 -20.57
C ARG A 524 9.89 36.67 -21.02
N ARG A 525 9.17 35.73 -21.63
CA ARG A 525 9.64 34.39 -22.00
C ARG A 525 10.26 33.61 -20.83
N GLN A 526 9.78 33.88 -19.60
CA GLN A 526 10.22 33.20 -18.39
C GLN A 526 9.24 32.09 -18.00
N LYS A 527 9.74 31.06 -17.30
CA LYS A 527 8.94 29.97 -16.71
C LYS A 527 8.91 30.15 -15.21
N LEU A 528 7.93 29.51 -14.55
CA LEU A 528 7.89 29.42 -13.10
C LEU A 528 8.85 28.33 -12.64
N ASP A 529 9.90 28.70 -11.89
CA ASP A 529 10.92 27.79 -11.41
C ASP A 529 10.43 26.97 -10.20
N LEU A 530 9.66 27.60 -9.30
CA LEU A 530 9.22 26.95 -8.06
C LEU A 530 7.84 27.46 -7.61
N LEU A 531 7.00 26.52 -7.18
CA LEU A 531 5.76 26.81 -6.47
C LEU A 531 5.83 26.25 -5.04
N ILE A 532 5.75 27.13 -4.04
CA ILE A 532 5.67 26.79 -2.63
C ILE A 532 4.20 26.63 -2.25
N LEU A 533 3.87 25.57 -1.49
CA LEU A 533 2.50 25.29 -1.07
C LEU A 533 2.46 25.04 0.44
N ILE A 534 1.59 25.77 1.12
CA ILE A 534 1.33 25.57 2.55
C ILE A 534 0.08 24.72 2.70
N LEU A 535 0.23 23.58 3.39
CA LEU A 535 -0.83 22.58 3.59
C LEU A 535 -1.32 22.59 5.03
N PRO A 536 -2.63 22.42 5.28
CA PRO A 536 -3.19 22.44 6.63
C PRO A 536 -2.67 21.28 7.48
N ASP A 537 -2.61 20.09 6.89
CA ASP A 537 -2.21 18.86 7.57
C ASP A 537 -1.41 17.93 6.64
N ASN A 538 -1.00 16.79 7.18
CA ASN A 538 -0.32 15.75 6.42
C ASN A 538 -1.31 14.75 5.78
N ASN A 539 -2.52 15.17 5.47
CA ASN A 539 -3.56 14.33 4.89
C ASN A 539 -3.19 13.98 3.44
N GLY A 540 -2.83 12.73 3.21
CA GLY A 540 -2.14 12.25 2.00
C GLY A 540 -2.86 12.47 0.69
N THR A 541 -4.20 12.66 0.69
CA THR A 541 -4.97 12.91 -0.52
C THR A 541 -4.66 14.27 -1.13
N LEU A 542 -4.66 15.34 -0.33
CA LEU A 542 -4.37 16.70 -0.79
C LEU A 542 -2.94 16.82 -1.35
N TYR A 543 -1.95 16.30 -0.65
CA TYR A 543 -0.56 16.26 -1.11
C TYR A 543 -0.41 15.50 -2.42
N GLY A 544 -1.03 14.31 -2.52
CA GLY A 544 -0.99 13.47 -3.71
C GLY A 544 -1.61 14.15 -4.93
N ASP A 545 -2.78 14.78 -4.77
CA ASP A 545 -3.47 15.50 -5.84
C ASP A 545 -2.65 16.72 -6.32
N ILE A 546 -2.10 17.50 -5.38
CA ILE A 546 -1.22 18.64 -5.72
C ILE A 546 -0.03 18.17 -6.54
N LYS A 547 0.68 17.11 -6.07
CA LYS A 547 1.86 16.60 -6.76
C LYS A 547 1.52 16.07 -8.15
N ARG A 548 0.46 15.27 -8.25
CA ARG A 548 -0.01 14.77 -9.55
C ARG A 548 -0.29 15.94 -10.53
N ILE A 549 -1.07 16.95 -10.11
CA ILE A 549 -1.46 18.05 -10.99
C ILE A 549 -0.23 18.87 -11.39
N LEU A 550 0.65 19.21 -10.44
CA LEU A 550 1.81 20.04 -10.73
C LEU A 550 2.87 19.31 -11.56
N GLU A 551 3.09 18.03 -11.32
CA GLU A 551 4.13 17.26 -12.01
C GLU A 551 3.65 16.71 -13.37
N THR A 552 2.35 16.37 -13.53
CA THR A 552 1.83 15.78 -14.77
C THR A 552 1.06 16.77 -15.64
N ASP A 553 0.14 17.57 -15.07
CA ASP A 553 -0.74 18.44 -15.85
C ASP A 553 -0.09 19.80 -16.17
N ILE A 554 0.72 20.34 -15.26
CA ILE A 554 1.26 21.72 -15.34
C ILE A 554 2.76 21.71 -15.66
N GLY A 555 3.53 20.75 -15.12
CA GLY A 555 4.97 20.66 -15.32
C GLY A 555 5.78 21.66 -14.49
N VAL A 556 5.38 21.98 -13.24
CA VAL A 556 6.04 22.93 -12.35
C VAL A 556 6.62 22.23 -11.13
N VAL A 557 7.88 22.58 -10.82
CA VAL A 557 8.53 22.12 -9.58
C VAL A 557 7.83 22.71 -8.37
N SER A 558 7.54 21.87 -7.36
CA SER A 558 6.78 22.30 -6.18
C SER A 558 7.39 21.82 -4.86
N GLN A 559 7.28 22.67 -3.83
CA GLN A 559 7.62 22.33 -2.45
C GLN A 559 6.40 22.53 -1.55
N CYS A 560 5.96 21.44 -0.92
CA CYS A 560 4.90 21.51 0.07
C CYS A 560 5.49 21.64 1.48
N CYS A 561 4.88 22.49 2.29
CA CYS A 561 5.21 22.73 3.70
C CYS A 561 3.93 22.61 4.52
N LEU A 562 4.01 22.13 5.76
CA LEU A 562 2.85 22.04 6.64
C LEU A 562 2.67 23.33 7.44
N ALA A 563 1.43 23.71 7.75
CA ALA A 563 1.07 24.86 8.57
C ALA A 563 1.86 24.93 9.89
N LYS A 564 2.03 23.80 10.57
CA LYS A 564 2.83 23.72 11.82
C LYS A 564 4.28 24.19 11.67
N HIS A 565 4.87 24.06 10.48
CA HIS A 565 6.24 24.51 10.21
C HIS A 565 6.29 26.00 9.82
N VAL A 566 5.16 26.56 9.42
CA VAL A 566 5.02 27.99 9.12
C VAL A 566 4.88 28.79 10.40
N PHE A 567 4.12 28.29 11.38
CA PHE A 567 3.98 28.98 12.69
C PHE A 567 5.25 28.95 13.54
N MET A 568 5.99 27.83 13.49
CA MET A 568 7.23 27.67 14.24
C MET A 568 8.34 27.14 13.32
N PRO A 569 8.94 27.99 12.51
CA PRO A 569 9.99 27.57 11.59
C PRO A 569 11.25 27.17 12.37
N LYS A 570 11.38 25.86 12.62
CA LYS A 570 12.61 25.33 13.24
C LYS A 570 13.77 25.52 12.28
N LYS A 571 14.85 26.15 12.73
CA LYS A 571 16.07 26.38 11.94
C LYS A 571 16.62 25.10 11.29
N SER A 572 16.44 23.94 11.93
CA SER A 572 16.82 22.65 11.37
C SER A 572 16.02 22.29 10.12
N ILE A 573 14.70 22.55 10.10
CA ILE A 573 13.81 22.28 8.94
C ILE A 573 14.15 23.25 7.82
N LEU A 574 14.28 24.53 8.11
CA LEU A 574 14.66 25.55 7.13
C LEU A 574 16.02 25.27 6.46
N ARG A 575 16.97 24.67 7.19
CA ARG A 575 18.28 24.26 6.64
C ARG A 575 18.20 23.04 5.74
N MET A 576 17.24 22.14 5.95
CA MET A 576 17.06 20.97 5.10
C MET A 576 16.29 21.26 3.82
N LEU A 577 15.45 22.31 3.81
CA LEU A 577 14.66 22.70 2.64
C LEU A 577 15.52 23.09 1.43
N PRO A 578 16.62 23.88 1.57
CA PRO A 578 17.52 24.17 0.46
C PRO A 578 18.10 22.91 -0.21
N LEU A 579 18.52 21.93 0.59
CA LEU A 579 18.99 20.64 0.06
C LEU A 579 17.90 19.91 -0.74
N LYS A 580 16.65 19.95 -0.26
CA LYS A 580 15.50 19.35 -0.97
C LYS A 580 15.16 20.14 -2.25
N LEU A 581 15.26 21.46 -2.21
CA LEU A 581 14.98 22.32 -3.35
C LEU A 581 16.04 22.18 -4.45
N MET A 582 17.32 22.14 -4.08
CA MET A 582 18.43 21.97 -5.01
C MET A 582 18.31 20.69 -5.86
N LEU A 583 17.69 19.64 -5.32
CA LEU A 583 17.52 18.36 -5.99
C LEU A 583 16.40 18.34 -7.05
N ARG A 584 15.53 19.32 -7.07
CA ARG A 584 14.34 19.35 -7.92
C ARG A 584 14.53 20.03 -9.27
N PRO A 585 15.16 21.23 -9.39
CA PRO A 585 15.48 21.80 -10.68
C PRO A 585 16.82 21.24 -11.14
N GLU A 586 16.90 20.46 -12.18
CA GLU A 586 18.08 19.97 -12.93
C GLU A 586 19.47 20.01 -12.23
N GLY A 587 19.47 20.16 -10.90
CA GLY A 587 20.63 20.29 -10.06
C GLY A 587 21.39 18.98 -9.96
N GLU A 588 22.53 18.92 -10.59
CA GLU A 588 23.50 17.86 -10.39
C GLU A 588 24.08 17.97 -8.98
N ILE A 589 23.68 17.10 -8.07
CA ILE A 589 24.49 16.89 -6.87
C ILE A 589 25.73 16.12 -7.29
N ARG A 590 26.81 16.81 -7.42
CA ARG A 590 28.11 16.21 -7.67
C ARG A 590 28.71 15.77 -6.32
N TYR A 591 28.52 14.50 -5.99
CA TYR A 591 29.30 13.90 -4.93
C TYR A 591 30.69 13.54 -5.47
N LEU A 592 31.71 14.04 -4.82
CA LEU A 592 33.06 13.58 -5.00
C LEU A 592 33.24 12.32 -4.14
N LEU A 593 33.07 11.15 -4.74
CA LEU A 593 33.46 9.91 -4.10
C LEU A 593 34.98 9.75 -4.31
N VAL A 594 35.74 9.93 -3.24
CA VAL A 594 37.16 9.58 -3.26
C VAL A 594 37.25 8.07 -3.10
N LEU A 595 37.40 7.35 -4.20
CA LEU A 595 37.74 5.94 -4.17
C LEU A 595 39.25 5.79 -4.12
N TRP A 596 39.74 5.05 -3.15
CA TRP A 596 41.17 4.69 -3.06
C TRP A 596 41.44 3.52 -4.01
N ARG A 597 42.28 3.73 -5.00
CA ARG A 597 42.83 2.67 -5.84
C ARG A 597 44.31 2.53 -5.49
N GLY A 598 44.64 1.55 -4.61
CA GLY A 598 45.94 1.49 -3.99
C GLY A 598 46.20 2.68 -3.06
N ASN A 599 47.39 3.24 -3.07
CA ASN A 599 47.76 4.39 -2.22
C ASN A 599 47.40 5.76 -2.82
N SER A 600 46.68 5.81 -3.94
CA SER A 600 46.33 7.07 -4.62
C SER A 600 44.82 7.30 -4.63
N PRO A 601 44.35 8.51 -4.26
CA PRO A 601 42.94 8.86 -4.32
C PRO A 601 42.50 9.06 -5.76
N VAL A 602 41.50 8.31 -6.20
CA VAL A 602 40.87 8.49 -7.51
C VAL A 602 39.53 9.22 -7.32
N LEU A 603 39.46 10.40 -7.87
CA LEU A 603 38.23 11.23 -7.90
C LEU A 603 37.26 10.65 -8.92
N VAL A 604 36.15 10.08 -8.46
CA VAL A 604 35.08 9.60 -9.32
C VAL A 604 33.86 10.50 -9.13
N LYS A 605 33.47 11.18 -10.20
CA LYS A 605 32.23 11.98 -10.22
C LYS A 605 31.04 11.05 -10.45
N TYR A 606 30.14 10.94 -9.49
CA TYR A 606 28.88 10.25 -9.64
C TYR A 606 27.71 11.23 -9.73
N ARG A 607 26.83 10.98 -10.68
CA ARG A 607 25.53 11.62 -10.82
C ARG A 607 24.52 10.79 -10.04
N LEU A 608 24.09 11.24 -8.88
CA LEU A 608 23.02 10.60 -8.11
C LEU A 608 21.68 11.08 -8.62
N SER A 609 20.80 10.14 -8.97
CA SER A 609 19.43 10.47 -9.32
C SER A 609 18.68 11.01 -8.10
N TYR A 610 17.75 11.92 -8.33
CA TYR A 610 16.83 12.50 -7.35
C TYR A 610 16.23 11.46 -6.37
N LEU A 611 15.89 10.27 -6.89
CA LEU A 611 15.30 9.18 -6.09
C LEU A 611 16.25 8.66 -5.00
N ALA A 612 17.52 8.55 -5.29
CA ALA A 612 18.52 8.02 -4.34
C ALA A 612 18.76 8.96 -3.17
N LEU A 613 18.78 10.27 -3.43
CA LEU A 613 19.00 11.25 -2.36
C LEU A 613 17.73 11.50 -1.55
N MET A 614 16.53 11.49 -2.17
CA MET A 614 15.25 11.53 -1.45
C MET A 614 15.11 10.36 -0.49
N LEU A 615 15.58 9.18 -0.86
CA LEU A 615 15.58 8.02 0.01
C LEU A 615 16.54 8.19 1.20
N VAL A 616 17.72 8.73 0.98
CA VAL A 616 18.69 9.02 2.05
C VAL A 616 18.14 10.08 3.01
N ILE A 617 17.53 11.15 2.49
CA ILE A 617 16.94 12.21 3.32
C ILE A 617 15.72 11.68 4.09
N HIS A 618 14.87 10.87 3.47
CA HIS A 618 13.69 10.26 4.12
C HIS A 618 14.07 9.24 5.20
N ILE A 619 15.17 8.53 5.02
CA ILE A 619 15.74 7.61 6.01
C ILE A 619 16.30 8.39 7.21
N LEU A 620 16.96 9.52 6.96
CA LEU A 620 17.49 10.38 8.02
C LEU A 620 16.41 11.07 8.86
N GLU A 621 15.23 11.38 8.26
CA GLU A 621 14.08 11.93 8.99
C GLU A 621 13.40 10.90 9.91
N LYS A 622 13.59 9.60 9.67
CA LYS A 622 12.85 8.54 10.38
C LYS A 622 13.68 7.70 11.35
N ASP A 623 14.97 7.99 11.53
CA ASP A 623 15.88 7.21 12.40
C ASP A 623 15.86 5.67 12.20
N VAL A 624 15.40 5.19 11.04
CA VAL A 624 15.27 3.75 10.75
C VAL A 624 16.20 3.36 9.62
N LEU A 625 17.30 2.76 9.96
CA LEU A 625 18.28 2.19 9.05
C LEU A 625 17.88 0.77 8.63
N VAL A 626 17.02 0.64 7.62
CA VAL A 626 16.89 -0.61 6.85
C VAL A 626 16.76 -0.25 5.38
N LEU A 627 17.86 -0.20 4.68
CA LEU A 627 17.87 -0.14 3.21
C LEU A 627 17.55 -1.52 2.64
N PRO A 628 16.53 -1.66 1.78
CA PRO A 628 16.36 -2.88 1.00
C PRO A 628 17.58 -3.08 0.10
N LEU A 629 18.13 -4.29 0.10
CA LEU A 629 19.31 -4.68 -0.69
C LEU A 629 19.19 -4.34 -2.19
N GLN A 630 17.96 -4.24 -2.70
CA GLN A 630 17.65 -3.86 -4.09
C GLN A 630 18.05 -2.42 -4.44
N LEU A 631 18.05 -1.51 -3.50
CA LEU A 631 18.37 -0.10 -3.74
C LEU A 631 19.89 0.16 -3.84
N LEU A 632 20.66 -0.60 -3.08
CA LEU A 632 22.14 -0.57 -3.19
C LEU A 632 22.62 -1.11 -4.53
N LEU A 633 21.87 -2.01 -5.15
CA LEU A 633 22.14 -2.55 -6.49
C LEU A 633 21.86 -1.53 -7.60
N LEU A 634 20.80 -0.74 -7.50
CA LEU A 634 20.44 0.32 -8.44
C LEU A 634 21.44 1.49 -8.42
N LEU A 635 22.00 1.81 -7.26
CA LEU A 635 23.02 2.86 -7.10
C LEU A 635 24.38 2.51 -7.75
N LYS A 636 24.65 1.22 -7.96
CA LYS A 636 25.93 0.74 -8.52
C LYS A 636 25.94 0.56 -10.04
N THR A 637 24.80 0.38 -10.67
CA THR A 637 24.74 -0.04 -12.08
C THR A 637 24.55 1.09 -13.08
N GLY A 638 24.19 2.31 -12.63
CA GLY A 638 23.95 3.44 -13.55
C GLY A 638 22.83 3.21 -14.58
N LEU A 639 22.05 2.13 -14.43
CA LEU A 639 20.96 1.79 -15.32
C LEU A 639 19.82 2.79 -15.17
N ARG A 640 19.50 3.47 -16.25
CA ARG A 640 18.25 4.21 -16.40
C ARG A 640 17.09 3.24 -16.15
N LEU A 641 16.21 3.59 -15.23
CA LEU A 641 14.91 2.94 -15.12
C LEU A 641 14.19 3.11 -16.47
N PRO A 642 13.66 2.03 -17.07
CA PRO A 642 12.68 2.20 -18.13
C PRO A 642 11.51 2.99 -17.57
N SER A 643 11.04 3.97 -18.34
CA SER A 643 9.83 4.71 -18.04
C SER A 643 8.70 3.72 -17.77
N MET A 644 8.25 3.61 -16.52
CA MET A 644 6.97 2.99 -16.22
C MET A 644 5.86 3.96 -16.65
N LEU A 645 5.57 3.94 -17.93
CA LEU A 645 4.33 4.42 -18.53
C LEU A 645 4.04 3.44 -19.66
N ASP A 646 3.27 2.41 -19.33
CA ASP A 646 2.24 1.73 -20.12
C ASP A 646 1.44 0.80 -19.17
#